data_8345beba39c572c5f4f3e1f7437ebc30
#
_entry.id   8345beba39c572c5f4f3e1f7437ebc30
#
_cell.length_a   1.000
_cell.length_b   1.000
_cell.length_c   1.000
_cell.angle_alpha   90.00
_cell.angle_beta   90.00
_cell.angle_gamma   90.00
#
_symmetry.space_group_name_H-M   'P 1'
#
loop_
_entity.id
_entity.type
_entity.pdbx_description
1 polymer ?
#
loop_
_entity_poly.entity_id
_entity_poly.type
_entity_poly.pdbx_seq_one_letter_code
_entity_poly.pdbx_strand_id
1 'polypeptide(L)'
;MEKIKILFIISNLQKENTEYKKTIDLFFKHFNDDVIELNYIVDPKREQLETLLNLNNYFCIMPCGLWSVKESHNDKVIIYKYNIIQTLQSQDIAFIGSDYIKSLIFNDRPAYLKMSGIAPEGKIISRYNYKKMHVDKILKNLFPANLTPLYSGNYISKVKYVANSYDDLMETASSIYLSDKDIDEIYIEKQIKDRIDISVIIIGNPPYLFDFTSILLHNGEVNINIDIPSDAKTSIIRTAYEFYYKFSFKDFAEFQFTYCKQSKQVYLTDINIHNILKKVIIEGLLQLYNMNFQQIIYLFLTVYINNKTEKGTIPLLRYLVKRLPNEIVDDLISFENKNLLYKKYNYKDICHELKKRILKPDESNRNELVRLISNTFKNLPVVQTPTSLYLGDENYSFLDDFKEIPLYPQEPQLILEKSSQILNGQMRWHVPSMLYNIDPSIMFSPIVASTFTNLYNPSAMSSIYCAGYIEMEKQIVSQLSSLIGWNAQKSSGVFTPGGKICLSYGIKAGINRCKRQYDSTTTPVVVCSEINHFSIEAVCYQLGLPKKNCIRVPLTPSGTIDFHKYEQILIDLFEKKIPIACIVFSGGNTTHCVVEDIFHGTQILKNTLRKWNIKYIPFVYYDLVVCWPWLFFKDYDYETNKLDIKQIVLDKIKFVTKTIEHCYLADGIGIDFHKCGFAPLTNSLFLTKNDEDLFFMTDVSVNKAKREPYHYTFCNSRGATDIISAWNILQSVGVEGFQGYIANMLTVANNFAALMPKFDFEVIDTLNTYGFSTILWASIPQKHHNIIECIENGNESIRLNDQYLFYLTEYLKKDVQQGIFVRYLPNYIEVSSRCRIAVIVLLPMTLNLNECNSYKIVEYIGKKKKEYDLEYQKNPNLSFDKMPDEVPK
;
A
#
# COMPACT_ATOMS: atom_id res chain seq x y z
N MET A 1 -23.34 -40.52 23.27
CA MET A 1 -22.53 -39.31 23.46
C MET A 1 -23.15 -38.54 24.62
N GLU A 2 -22.35 -38.08 25.56
CA GLU A 2 -22.85 -37.11 26.54
C GLU A 2 -23.36 -35.87 25.78
N LYS A 3 -24.50 -35.31 26.26
CA LYS A 3 -25.07 -34.12 25.65
C LYS A 3 -24.08 -32.94 25.79
N ILE A 4 -23.99 -32.18 24.74
CA ILE A 4 -23.18 -30.95 24.72
C ILE A 4 -23.95 -29.87 25.46
N LYS A 5 -23.36 -29.33 26.54
CA LYS A 5 -24.02 -28.34 27.41
C LYS A 5 -23.68 -26.91 26.95
N ILE A 6 -24.72 -26.10 26.79
CA ILE A 6 -24.65 -24.69 26.49
C ILE A 6 -25.29 -23.87 27.57
N LEU A 7 -24.60 -22.85 28.07
CA LEU A 7 -25.14 -21.96 29.08
C LEU A 7 -25.51 -20.60 28.48
N PHE A 8 -26.79 -20.22 28.64
CA PHE A 8 -27.24 -18.87 28.37
C PHE A 8 -27.18 -18.05 29.65
N ILE A 9 -26.53 -16.87 29.56
CA ILE A 9 -26.51 -15.93 30.67
C ILE A 9 -27.41 -14.76 30.28
N ILE A 10 -28.49 -14.50 31.00
CA ILE A 10 -29.53 -13.53 30.68
C ILE A 10 -29.53 -12.40 31.71
N SER A 11 -29.57 -11.15 31.29
CA SER A 11 -29.60 -9.98 32.18
C SER A 11 -31.05 -9.67 32.66
N ASN A 12 -31.20 -9.32 33.93
CA ASN A 12 -32.49 -9.04 34.58
C ASN A 12 -33.11 -7.70 34.16
N LEU A 13 -32.33 -6.75 33.69
CA LEU A 13 -32.83 -5.49 33.11
C LEU A 13 -33.92 -5.71 32.03
N GLN A 14 -34.06 -6.94 31.58
CA GLN A 14 -35.02 -7.35 30.56
C GLN A 14 -36.27 -8.06 31.17
N LYS A 15 -36.29 -8.36 32.47
CA LYS A 15 -37.40 -9.03 33.12
C LYS A 15 -38.70 -8.20 33.17
N GLU A 16 -38.53 -6.86 33.12
CA GLU A 16 -39.69 -5.94 33.13
C GLU A 16 -40.37 -5.83 31.76
N ASN A 17 -39.72 -6.33 30.70
CA ASN A 17 -40.30 -6.40 29.36
C ASN A 17 -41.04 -7.75 29.20
N THR A 18 -42.33 -7.78 29.37
CA THR A 18 -43.17 -8.97 29.28
C THR A 18 -43.07 -9.72 27.94
N GLU A 19 -42.76 -9.01 26.83
CA GLU A 19 -42.58 -9.62 25.52
C GLU A 19 -41.25 -10.37 25.41
N TYR A 20 -40.17 -9.81 25.95
CA TYR A 20 -38.85 -10.46 25.91
C TYR A 20 -38.86 -11.73 26.77
N LYS A 21 -39.50 -11.69 27.92
CA LYS A 21 -39.71 -12.90 28.78
C LYS A 21 -40.47 -13.99 28.04
N LYS A 22 -41.54 -13.61 27.34
CA LYS A 22 -42.28 -14.57 26.52
C LYS A 22 -41.45 -15.20 25.42
N THR A 23 -40.58 -14.40 24.78
CA THR A 23 -39.70 -14.90 23.73
C THR A 23 -38.68 -15.90 24.29
N ILE A 24 -38.09 -15.61 25.46
CA ILE A 24 -37.15 -16.52 26.16
C ILE A 24 -37.88 -17.81 26.58
N ASP A 25 -39.02 -17.70 27.23
CA ASP A 25 -39.81 -18.85 27.70
C ASP A 25 -40.22 -19.75 26.52
N LEU A 26 -40.64 -19.17 25.39
CA LEU A 26 -40.94 -19.90 24.16
C LEU A 26 -39.72 -20.58 23.57
N PHE A 27 -38.60 -19.90 23.57
CA PHE A 27 -37.33 -20.39 23.04
C PHE A 27 -36.84 -21.64 23.80
N PHE A 28 -36.79 -21.58 25.12
CA PHE A 28 -36.37 -22.72 25.94
C PHE A 28 -37.41 -23.84 26.02
N LYS A 29 -38.69 -23.52 25.98
CA LYS A 29 -39.78 -24.51 26.02
C LYS A 29 -39.86 -25.38 24.77
N HIS A 30 -39.49 -24.83 23.61
CA HIS A 30 -39.55 -25.52 22.32
C HIS A 30 -38.26 -26.18 21.90
N PHE A 31 -37.16 -25.97 22.66
CA PHE A 31 -35.92 -26.63 22.37
C PHE A 31 -35.89 -28.05 22.89
N ASN A 32 -35.83 -29.01 21.98
CA ASN A 32 -35.68 -30.44 22.32
C ASN A 32 -34.66 -31.06 21.36
N ASP A 33 -33.50 -31.46 21.88
CA ASP A 33 -32.38 -31.99 21.09
C ASP A 33 -31.73 -33.17 21.81
N ASP A 34 -31.35 -34.22 21.05
CA ASP A 34 -30.70 -35.41 21.59
C ASP A 34 -29.23 -35.24 21.88
N VAL A 35 -28.59 -34.25 21.24
CA VAL A 35 -27.15 -33.99 21.29
C VAL A 35 -26.82 -32.75 22.13
N ILE A 36 -27.71 -31.79 22.19
CA ILE A 36 -27.49 -30.50 22.85
C ILE A 36 -28.41 -30.32 24.04
N GLU A 37 -27.85 -29.90 25.16
CA GLU A 37 -28.57 -29.51 26.37
C GLU A 37 -28.41 -28.01 26.62
N LEU A 38 -29.53 -27.28 26.72
CA LEU A 38 -29.53 -25.86 27.02
C LEU A 38 -29.80 -25.61 28.50
N ASN A 39 -28.94 -24.83 29.12
CA ASN A 39 -29.10 -24.32 30.46
C ASN A 39 -29.14 -22.78 30.41
N TYR A 40 -29.84 -22.15 31.34
CA TYR A 40 -29.80 -20.69 31.44
C TYR A 40 -29.76 -20.23 32.89
N ILE A 41 -29.13 -19.08 33.12
CA ILE A 41 -29.11 -18.40 34.41
C ILE A 41 -29.44 -16.93 34.19
N VAL A 42 -30.21 -16.35 35.08
CA VAL A 42 -30.62 -14.95 35.03
C VAL A 42 -29.93 -14.18 36.13
N ASP A 43 -29.22 -13.11 35.77
CA ASP A 43 -28.44 -12.23 36.66
C ASP A 43 -27.61 -12.98 37.71
N PRO A 44 -26.72 -13.86 37.32
CA PRO A 44 -25.95 -14.62 38.31
C PRO A 44 -25.07 -13.67 39.13
N LYS A 45 -25.01 -13.88 40.43
CA LYS A 45 -23.93 -13.33 41.24
C LYS A 45 -22.59 -13.96 40.78
N ARG A 46 -21.48 -13.24 40.99
CA ARG A 46 -20.13 -13.72 40.59
C ARG A 46 -19.84 -15.12 41.13
N GLU A 47 -20.06 -15.35 42.40
CA GLU A 47 -19.84 -16.65 43.05
C GLU A 47 -20.73 -17.77 42.46
N GLN A 48 -21.96 -17.45 42.09
CA GLN A 48 -22.89 -18.41 41.47
C GLN A 48 -22.44 -18.80 40.06
N LEU A 49 -21.93 -17.81 39.30
CA LEU A 49 -21.42 -18.07 37.97
C LEU A 49 -20.12 -18.85 38.01
N GLU A 50 -19.17 -18.48 38.89
CA GLU A 50 -17.90 -19.21 39.08
C GLU A 50 -18.16 -20.65 39.54
N THR A 51 -19.13 -20.86 40.44
CA THR A 51 -19.55 -22.21 40.89
C THR A 51 -20.12 -23.05 39.74
N LEU A 52 -21.00 -22.47 38.95
CA LEU A 52 -21.60 -23.14 37.78
C LEU A 52 -20.56 -23.49 36.70
N LEU A 53 -19.59 -22.61 36.46
CA LEU A 53 -18.52 -22.81 35.50
C LEU A 53 -17.55 -23.91 35.94
N ASN A 54 -17.27 -23.98 37.24
CA ASN A 54 -16.38 -25.00 37.82
C ASN A 54 -17.02 -26.39 37.93
N LEU A 55 -18.34 -26.45 38.09
CA LEU A 55 -19.08 -27.71 38.26
C LEU A 55 -19.51 -28.38 36.97
N ASN A 56 -19.60 -27.62 35.87
CA ASN A 56 -20.13 -28.11 34.62
C ASN A 56 -19.19 -27.76 33.45
N ASN A 57 -18.81 -28.76 32.65
CA ASN A 57 -18.06 -28.55 31.41
C ASN A 57 -19.02 -28.05 30.33
N TYR A 58 -19.19 -26.73 30.25
CA TYR A 58 -19.94 -26.12 29.13
C TYR A 58 -19.07 -26.06 27.88
N PHE A 59 -19.65 -26.45 26.75
CA PHE A 59 -18.98 -26.38 25.45
C PHE A 59 -18.80 -24.94 24.99
N CYS A 60 -19.84 -24.11 25.18
CA CYS A 60 -19.73 -22.67 25.00
C CYS A 60 -20.79 -21.93 25.82
N ILE A 61 -20.57 -20.63 26.00
CA ILE A 61 -21.48 -19.73 26.71
C ILE A 61 -22.03 -18.71 25.72
N MET A 62 -23.34 -18.47 25.79
CA MET A 62 -24.04 -17.48 25.02
C MET A 62 -24.47 -16.33 25.93
N PRO A 63 -23.71 -15.23 25.94
CA PRO A 63 -24.07 -14.07 26.70
C PRO A 63 -25.25 -13.34 26.02
N CYS A 64 -26.29 -12.98 26.77
CA CYS A 64 -27.48 -12.33 26.26
C CYS A 64 -27.89 -11.13 27.12
N GLY A 65 -27.36 -9.94 26.87
CA GLY A 65 -27.74 -8.72 27.58
C GLY A 65 -26.60 -7.84 28.09
N LEU A 66 -26.94 -6.79 28.84
CA LEU A 66 -25.99 -5.84 29.43
C LEU A 66 -25.49 -6.37 30.80
N TRP A 67 -24.17 -6.19 31.05
CA TRP A 67 -23.40 -6.96 32.02
C TRP A 67 -22.91 -6.13 33.18
N SER A 68 -23.70 -5.92 34.20
CA SER A 68 -23.24 -5.53 35.52
C SER A 68 -24.11 -6.12 36.59
N VAL A 69 -23.50 -6.77 37.55
CA VAL A 69 -24.17 -7.32 38.73
C VAL A 69 -23.99 -6.32 39.87
N LYS A 70 -25.11 -5.98 40.57
CA LYS A 70 -25.11 -5.26 41.82
C LYS A 70 -24.84 -6.27 42.96
N GLU A 71 -23.73 -6.15 43.66
CA GLU A 71 -23.57 -6.87 44.95
C GLU A 71 -23.86 -5.92 46.11
N SER A 72 -24.78 -6.32 46.98
CA SER A 72 -25.02 -5.64 48.27
C SER A 72 -24.30 -6.38 49.40
N HIS A 73 -23.38 -5.70 50.07
CA HIS A 73 -22.82 -6.15 51.34
C HIS A 73 -23.20 -5.15 52.44
N ASN A 74 -23.96 -5.66 53.48
CA ASN A 74 -24.33 -4.98 54.73
C ASN A 74 -24.74 -3.52 54.58
N ASP A 75 -26.01 -3.25 54.18
CA ASP A 75 -26.68 -1.94 54.16
C ASP A 75 -25.93 -0.77 53.48
N LYS A 76 -24.74 -1.00 52.92
CA LYS A 76 -24.06 -0.12 51.99
C LYS A 76 -24.04 -0.78 50.64
N VAL A 77 -24.80 -0.25 49.71
CA VAL A 77 -24.80 -0.67 48.32
C VAL A 77 -23.39 -0.36 47.75
N ILE A 78 -22.51 -1.37 47.77
CA ILE A 78 -21.24 -1.32 47.05
C ILE A 78 -21.53 -1.84 45.65
N ILE A 79 -21.57 -0.96 44.66
CA ILE A 79 -21.74 -1.32 43.27
C ILE A 79 -20.39 -1.80 42.74
N TYR A 80 -20.12 -3.09 42.87
CA TYR A 80 -19.04 -3.74 42.12
C TYR A 80 -19.58 -4.07 40.73
N LYS A 81 -19.06 -3.39 39.70
CA LYS A 81 -19.38 -3.68 38.30
C LYS A 81 -18.58 -4.90 37.86
N TYR A 82 -19.23 -6.04 37.93
CA TYR A 82 -18.71 -7.29 37.43
C TYR A 82 -19.03 -7.44 35.94
N ASN A 83 -18.00 -7.58 35.10
CA ASN A 83 -18.20 -7.80 33.67
C ASN A 83 -18.00 -9.30 33.37
N ILE A 84 -19.08 -9.96 32.94
CA ILE A 84 -19.12 -11.40 32.66
C ILE A 84 -18.14 -11.74 31.53
N ILE A 85 -18.09 -10.95 30.46
CA ILE A 85 -17.18 -11.19 29.33
C ILE A 85 -15.71 -11.15 29.78
N GLN A 86 -15.35 -10.21 30.65
CA GLN A 86 -14.00 -10.16 31.22
C GLN A 86 -13.66 -11.43 32.00
N THR A 87 -14.60 -11.94 32.77
CA THR A 87 -14.41 -13.17 33.54
C THR A 87 -14.25 -14.38 32.65
N LEU A 88 -15.14 -14.53 31.65
CA LEU A 88 -15.05 -15.64 30.70
C LEU A 88 -13.72 -15.63 29.97
N GLN A 89 -13.30 -14.45 29.52
CA GLN A 89 -12.04 -14.28 28.81
C GLN A 89 -10.82 -14.52 29.69
N SER A 90 -10.84 -14.05 30.95
CA SER A 90 -9.73 -14.25 31.90
C SER A 90 -9.55 -15.70 32.33
N GLN A 91 -10.60 -16.52 32.25
CA GLN A 91 -10.58 -17.94 32.57
C GLN A 91 -10.50 -18.85 31.34
N ASP A 92 -10.24 -18.25 30.16
CA ASP A 92 -10.17 -18.94 28.85
C ASP A 92 -11.45 -19.78 28.54
N ILE A 93 -12.60 -19.30 28.98
CA ILE A 93 -13.87 -19.97 28.78
C ILE A 93 -14.47 -19.54 27.43
N ALA A 94 -14.85 -20.51 26.64
CA ALA A 94 -15.44 -20.32 25.31
C ALA A 94 -16.81 -19.63 25.36
N PHE A 95 -16.96 -18.53 24.59
CA PHE A 95 -18.23 -17.82 24.48
C PHE A 95 -18.45 -17.30 23.06
N ILE A 96 -19.70 -17.03 22.69
CA ILE A 96 -20.10 -16.44 21.41
C ILE A 96 -20.17 -14.92 21.56
N GLY A 97 -19.55 -14.19 20.63
CA GLY A 97 -19.58 -12.73 20.54
C GLY A 97 -18.19 -12.08 20.65
N SER A 98 -18.17 -10.75 20.64
CA SER A 98 -16.96 -9.96 20.67
C SER A 98 -16.28 -9.91 22.05
N ASP A 99 -14.97 -9.61 22.06
CA ASP A 99 -14.15 -9.61 23.27
C ASP A 99 -14.50 -8.47 24.28
N TYR A 100 -13.90 -8.54 25.46
CA TYR A 100 -14.13 -7.59 26.56
C TYR A 100 -13.82 -6.14 26.20
N ILE A 101 -12.73 -5.87 25.48
CA ILE A 101 -12.34 -4.50 25.11
C ILE A 101 -13.42 -3.87 24.23
N LYS A 102 -13.92 -4.63 23.26
CA LYS A 102 -15.02 -4.18 22.37
C LYS A 102 -16.31 -4.01 23.15
N SER A 103 -16.60 -4.93 24.09
CA SER A 103 -17.73 -4.81 25.01
C SER A 103 -17.69 -3.50 25.81
N LEU A 104 -16.54 -3.08 26.30
CA LEU A 104 -16.38 -1.78 27.00
C LEU A 104 -16.66 -0.59 26.09
N ILE A 105 -16.09 -0.57 24.89
CA ILE A 105 -16.26 0.53 23.94
C ILE A 105 -17.74 0.70 23.57
N PHE A 106 -18.43 -0.40 23.30
CA PHE A 106 -19.82 -0.39 22.86
C PHE A 106 -20.86 -0.33 23.99
N ASN A 107 -20.44 -0.35 25.24
CA ASN A 107 -21.25 0.06 26.37
C ASN A 107 -21.31 1.59 26.58
N ASP A 108 -20.38 2.34 26.01
CA ASP A 108 -20.39 3.82 25.99
C ASP A 108 -21.05 4.33 24.70
N ARG A 109 -22.40 4.30 24.69
CA ARG A 109 -23.18 4.71 23.53
C ARG A 109 -22.82 6.11 22.98
N PRO A 110 -22.67 7.15 23.77
CA PRO A 110 -22.27 8.47 23.27
C PRO A 110 -20.90 8.48 22.57
N ALA A 111 -19.93 7.72 23.08
CA ALA A 111 -18.60 7.68 22.53
C ALA A 111 -18.56 7.01 21.13
N TYR A 112 -19.15 5.82 20.99
CA TYR A 112 -19.11 5.14 19.69
C TYR A 112 -20.02 5.81 18.64
N LEU A 113 -21.15 6.38 19.07
CA LEU A 113 -22.00 7.17 18.15
C LEU A 113 -21.26 8.39 17.62
N LYS A 114 -20.53 9.10 18.47
CA LYS A 114 -19.70 10.23 18.05
C LYS A 114 -18.60 9.79 17.07
N MET A 115 -18.00 8.62 17.28
CA MET A 115 -16.99 8.03 16.38
C MET A 115 -17.59 7.62 15.02
N SER A 116 -18.89 7.41 14.94
CA SER A 116 -19.55 7.02 13.69
C SER A 116 -19.59 8.13 12.64
N GLY A 117 -19.63 9.40 13.07
CA GLY A 117 -19.82 10.55 12.19
C GLY A 117 -21.20 10.69 11.58
N ILE A 118 -22.12 9.73 11.83
CA ILE A 118 -23.50 9.71 11.32
C ILE A 118 -24.53 9.56 12.45
N ALA A 119 -24.14 9.83 13.68
CA ALA A 119 -25.08 9.86 14.81
C ALA A 119 -25.96 11.12 14.78
N PRO A 120 -27.16 11.07 15.39
CA PRO A 120 -27.92 12.30 15.64
C PRO A 120 -27.07 13.30 16.45
N GLU A 121 -27.33 14.59 16.22
CA GLU A 121 -26.71 15.64 17.06
C GLU A 121 -27.06 15.40 18.53
N GLY A 122 -26.04 15.43 19.40
CA GLY A 122 -26.21 15.14 20.80
C GLY A 122 -25.17 15.81 21.70
N LYS A 123 -25.51 15.95 22.98
CA LYS A 123 -24.64 16.54 24.03
C LYS A 123 -24.82 15.82 25.36
N ILE A 124 -23.71 15.65 26.10
CA ILE A 124 -23.76 15.15 27.47
C ILE A 124 -23.86 16.30 28.45
N ILE A 125 -24.73 16.19 29.44
CA ILE A 125 -24.82 17.10 30.57
C ILE A 125 -24.58 16.33 31.88
N SER A 126 -23.74 16.90 32.77
CA SER A 126 -23.43 16.28 34.05
C SER A 126 -24.32 16.78 35.19
N ARG A 127 -24.56 15.96 36.20
CA ARG A 127 -25.29 16.30 37.44
C ARG A 127 -24.78 17.59 38.09
N TYR A 128 -23.48 17.81 38.07
CA TYR A 128 -22.82 18.97 38.70
C TYR A 128 -23.00 20.28 37.91
N ASN A 129 -23.17 20.22 36.61
CA ASN A 129 -23.10 21.36 35.71
C ASN A 129 -24.46 21.75 35.08
N TYR A 130 -25.48 20.86 35.13
CA TYR A 130 -26.70 21.11 34.37
C TYR A 130 -27.43 22.40 34.75
N LYS A 131 -27.44 22.78 36.08
CA LYS A 131 -28.05 24.04 36.57
C LYS A 131 -27.28 25.31 36.16
N LYS A 132 -26.02 25.18 35.77
CA LYS A 132 -25.15 26.31 35.34
C LYS A 132 -25.08 26.46 33.82
N MET A 133 -25.76 25.58 33.09
CA MET A 133 -25.71 25.59 31.62
C MET A 133 -26.43 26.86 31.11
N HIS A 134 -25.70 27.66 30.36
CA HIS A 134 -26.32 28.71 29.53
C HIS A 134 -26.89 28.06 28.26
N VAL A 135 -27.98 28.65 27.73
CA VAL A 135 -28.59 28.22 26.47
C VAL A 135 -27.59 28.40 25.35
N ASP A 136 -26.85 27.33 25.06
CA ASP A 136 -25.89 27.26 23.97
C ASP A 136 -26.66 27.11 22.64
N LYS A 137 -26.07 27.63 21.55
CA LYS A 137 -26.65 27.55 20.20
C LYS A 137 -26.89 26.10 19.76
N ILE A 138 -26.09 25.17 20.26
CA ILE A 138 -26.20 23.72 20.01
C ILE A 138 -27.47 23.16 20.67
N LEU A 139 -27.76 23.52 21.92
CA LEU A 139 -28.95 23.06 22.63
C LEU A 139 -30.25 23.54 21.99
N LYS A 140 -30.28 24.79 21.47
CA LYS A 140 -31.47 25.31 20.78
C LYS A 140 -31.87 24.49 19.56
N ASN A 141 -30.93 23.85 18.87
CA ASN A 141 -31.17 23.10 17.67
C ASN A 141 -31.55 21.63 17.94
N LEU A 142 -31.42 21.17 19.20
CA LEU A 142 -31.70 19.77 19.56
C LEU A 142 -33.16 19.47 19.79
N PHE A 143 -34.02 20.49 20.02
CA PHE A 143 -35.43 20.27 20.39
C PHE A 143 -36.34 19.97 19.21
N PRO A 144 -37.29 19.05 19.36
CA PRO A 144 -37.48 18.18 20.55
C PRO A 144 -36.31 17.19 20.72
N ALA A 145 -35.95 16.90 21.95
CA ALA A 145 -34.79 16.08 22.29
C ALA A 145 -35.14 14.82 23.08
N ASN A 146 -34.44 13.74 22.87
CA ASN A 146 -34.47 12.56 23.72
C ASN A 146 -33.38 12.71 24.80
N LEU A 147 -33.72 12.37 26.05
CA LEU A 147 -32.82 12.37 27.18
C LEU A 147 -32.61 10.92 27.61
N THR A 148 -31.37 10.49 27.66
CA THR A 148 -30.98 9.15 28.08
C THR A 148 -30.08 9.26 29.31
N PRO A 149 -30.52 8.81 30.50
CA PRO A 149 -29.69 8.78 31.70
C PRO A 149 -28.48 7.88 31.53
N LEU A 150 -27.31 8.35 31.98
CA LEU A 150 -26.05 7.60 32.02
C LEU A 150 -25.65 7.40 33.47
N TYR A 151 -25.47 6.16 33.86
CA TYR A 151 -25.04 5.81 35.22
C TYR A 151 -23.51 5.86 35.32
N SER A 152 -22.99 6.07 36.52
CA SER A 152 -21.56 6.04 36.78
C SER A 152 -20.94 4.72 36.28
N GLY A 153 -19.99 4.84 35.35
CA GLY A 153 -19.32 3.74 34.67
C GLY A 153 -19.97 3.31 33.36
N ASN A 154 -20.55 4.24 32.64
CA ASN A 154 -21.02 4.12 31.25
C ASN A 154 -22.23 3.20 31.02
N TYR A 155 -23.14 3.06 31.99
CA TYR A 155 -24.40 2.36 31.79
C TYR A 155 -25.46 3.30 31.25
N ILE A 156 -26.13 2.87 30.20
CA ILE A 156 -27.21 3.60 29.56
C ILE A 156 -28.52 3.09 30.09
N SER A 157 -29.39 3.99 30.60
CA SER A 157 -30.80 3.67 30.88
C SER A 157 -31.52 3.36 29.57
N LYS A 158 -32.34 2.32 29.57
CA LYS A 158 -33.27 2.06 28.48
C LYS A 158 -34.47 3.01 28.48
N VAL A 159 -34.69 3.71 29.58
CA VAL A 159 -35.74 4.72 29.70
C VAL A 159 -35.29 6.00 29.02
N LYS A 160 -35.98 6.41 27.98
CA LYS A 160 -35.78 7.68 27.29
C LYS A 160 -36.87 8.64 27.72
N TYR A 161 -36.48 9.84 28.10
CA TYR A 161 -37.38 10.95 28.34
C TYR A 161 -37.36 11.87 27.12
N VAL A 162 -38.40 12.68 26.96
CA VAL A 162 -38.46 13.65 25.85
C VAL A 162 -38.62 15.04 26.43
N ALA A 163 -37.83 15.98 25.91
CA ALA A 163 -37.97 17.40 26.21
C ALA A 163 -38.26 18.17 24.93
N ASN A 164 -39.30 19.02 24.97
CA ASN A 164 -39.76 19.78 23.81
C ASN A 164 -39.16 21.20 23.76
N SER A 165 -38.64 21.69 24.88
CA SER A 165 -38.03 23.00 25.03
C SER A 165 -36.87 22.94 26.03
N TYR A 166 -36.15 24.04 26.16
CA TYR A 166 -35.08 24.17 27.16
C TYR A 166 -35.60 24.10 28.60
N ASP A 167 -36.76 24.72 28.90
CA ASP A 167 -37.36 24.69 30.23
C ASP A 167 -37.80 23.27 30.57
N ASP A 168 -38.45 22.59 29.65
CA ASP A 168 -38.85 21.18 29.75
C ASP A 168 -37.61 20.24 29.94
N LEU A 169 -36.52 20.55 29.28
CA LEU A 169 -35.23 19.85 29.47
C LEU A 169 -34.74 19.99 30.93
N MET A 170 -34.74 21.22 31.45
CA MET A 170 -34.26 21.48 32.79
C MET A 170 -35.11 20.80 33.88
N GLU A 171 -36.41 20.83 33.68
CA GLU A 171 -37.37 20.14 34.58
C GLU A 171 -37.23 18.62 34.51
N THR A 172 -37.16 18.07 33.30
CA THR A 172 -36.97 16.62 33.08
C THR A 172 -35.62 16.15 33.59
N ALA A 173 -34.51 16.88 33.34
CA ALA A 173 -33.21 16.53 33.85
C ALA A 173 -33.14 16.59 35.37
N SER A 174 -33.82 17.61 36.00
CA SER A 174 -33.94 17.68 37.44
C SER A 174 -34.68 16.48 38.03
N SER A 175 -35.78 16.10 37.41
CA SER A 175 -36.56 14.90 37.80
C SER A 175 -35.73 13.64 37.70
N ILE A 176 -35.01 13.43 36.61
CA ILE A 176 -34.14 12.29 36.40
C ILE A 176 -33.04 12.23 37.48
N TYR A 177 -32.37 13.34 37.75
CA TYR A 177 -31.30 13.39 38.76
C TYR A 177 -31.83 13.23 40.21
N LEU A 178 -33.08 13.57 40.46
CA LEU A 178 -33.70 13.38 41.78
C LEU A 178 -34.21 11.96 41.97
N SER A 179 -34.64 11.30 40.90
CA SER A 179 -35.16 9.92 40.93
C SER A 179 -34.11 8.88 41.22
N ASP A 180 -32.84 9.10 40.78
CA ASP A 180 -31.77 8.14 40.97
C ASP A 180 -30.44 8.87 41.22
N LYS A 181 -29.81 8.56 42.36
CA LYS A 181 -28.54 9.16 42.78
C LYS A 181 -27.32 8.64 42.01
N ASP A 182 -27.46 7.50 41.35
CA ASP A 182 -26.37 6.82 40.60
C ASP A 182 -26.28 7.35 39.15
N ILE A 183 -27.16 8.24 38.74
CA ILE A 183 -27.09 8.89 37.41
C ILE A 183 -26.18 10.10 37.52
N ASP A 184 -25.04 10.04 36.89
CA ASP A 184 -24.04 11.14 36.87
C ASP A 184 -24.22 12.08 35.70
N GLU A 185 -24.68 11.54 34.55
CA GLU A 185 -24.78 12.27 33.29
C GLU A 185 -26.10 11.95 32.57
N ILE A 186 -26.53 12.84 31.70
CA ILE A 186 -27.65 12.63 30.77
C ILE A 186 -27.15 12.91 29.36
N TYR A 187 -27.34 11.97 28.46
CA TYR A 187 -27.12 12.18 27.05
C TYR A 187 -28.39 12.73 26.41
N ILE A 188 -28.27 13.90 25.80
CA ILE A 188 -29.33 14.60 25.09
C ILE A 188 -29.07 14.42 23.59
N GLU A 189 -30.02 13.91 22.87
CA GLU A 189 -29.92 13.76 21.41
C GLU A 189 -31.17 14.32 20.72
N LYS A 190 -30.99 14.84 19.52
CA LYS A 190 -32.09 15.35 18.69
C LYS A 190 -33.08 14.23 18.40
N GLN A 191 -34.37 14.50 18.66
CA GLN A 191 -35.44 13.57 18.29
C GLN A 191 -35.69 13.63 16.78
N ILE A 192 -35.57 12.49 16.12
CA ILE A 192 -35.87 12.36 14.70
C ILE A 192 -37.34 12.01 14.56
N LYS A 193 -38.11 12.91 13.97
CA LYS A 193 -39.53 12.70 13.65
C LYS A 193 -39.66 12.02 12.29
N ASP A 194 -40.83 11.40 12.03
CA ASP A 194 -41.11 10.73 10.74
C ASP A 194 -40.03 9.74 10.31
N ARG A 195 -39.76 8.81 11.20
CA ARG A 195 -38.60 7.90 11.08
C ARG A 195 -39.00 6.44 10.85
N ILE A 196 -38.11 5.71 10.22
CA ILE A 196 -38.13 4.26 10.19
C ILE A 196 -36.85 3.76 10.91
N ASP A 197 -37.06 2.97 11.97
CA ASP A 197 -35.95 2.36 12.70
C ASP A 197 -35.65 0.98 12.09
N ILE A 198 -34.40 0.77 11.66
CA ILE A 198 -33.95 -0.40 10.87
C ILE A 198 -32.82 -1.08 11.61
N SER A 199 -32.95 -2.39 11.82
CA SER A 199 -31.82 -3.23 12.28
C SER A 199 -31.16 -3.93 11.11
N VAL A 200 -29.85 -3.79 10.99
CA VAL A 200 -29.00 -4.61 10.11
C VAL A 200 -28.26 -5.60 10.99
N ILE A 201 -28.49 -6.87 10.76
CA ILE A 201 -27.89 -7.97 11.51
C ILE A 201 -26.84 -8.62 10.63
N ILE A 202 -25.58 -8.71 11.10
CA ILE A 202 -24.49 -9.41 10.45
C ILE A 202 -24.09 -10.58 11.33
N ILE A 203 -24.06 -11.79 10.78
CA ILE A 203 -23.74 -13.04 11.47
C ILE A 203 -22.59 -13.74 10.75
N GLY A 204 -21.59 -14.19 11.51
CA GLY A 204 -20.44 -14.91 11.01
C GLY A 204 -19.12 -14.20 11.29
N ASN A 205 -18.05 -14.69 10.70
CA ASN A 205 -16.73 -14.10 10.77
C ASN A 205 -16.14 -13.95 9.38
N PRO A 206 -15.52 -12.79 9.04
CA PRO A 206 -15.01 -12.57 7.72
C PRO A 206 -14.04 -13.66 7.25
N PRO A 207 -14.13 -14.07 5.98
CA PRO A 207 -15.04 -13.62 4.93
C PRO A 207 -16.42 -14.33 4.91
N TYR A 208 -16.69 -15.21 5.85
CA TYR A 208 -17.91 -16.06 5.93
C TYR A 208 -18.99 -15.34 6.72
N LEU A 209 -19.70 -14.44 6.05
CA LEU A 209 -20.72 -13.58 6.63
C LEU A 209 -22.02 -13.69 5.84
N PHE A 210 -23.16 -13.62 6.54
CA PHE A 210 -24.42 -13.26 5.94
C PHE A 210 -25.09 -12.13 6.73
N ASP A 211 -25.96 -11.38 6.08
CA ASP A 211 -26.69 -10.28 6.68
C ASP A 211 -28.18 -10.28 6.30
N PHE A 212 -28.94 -9.65 7.13
CA PHE A 212 -30.33 -9.32 6.82
C PHE A 212 -30.75 -8.04 7.51
N THR A 213 -31.81 -7.43 6.98
CA THR A 213 -32.42 -6.23 7.57
C THR A 213 -33.80 -6.53 8.11
N SER A 214 -34.15 -5.96 9.26
CA SER A 214 -35.48 -6.08 9.88
C SER A 214 -35.90 -4.76 10.51
N ILE A 215 -37.19 -4.53 10.62
CA ILE A 215 -37.78 -3.40 11.34
C ILE A 215 -38.73 -3.90 12.42
N LEU A 216 -38.74 -3.21 13.57
CA LEU A 216 -39.73 -3.39 14.61
C LEU A 216 -40.82 -2.36 14.42
N LEU A 217 -42.02 -2.82 14.12
CA LEU A 217 -43.21 -1.95 13.96
C LEU A 217 -43.74 -1.47 15.30
N HIS A 218 -44.51 -0.39 15.29
CA HIS A 218 -45.13 0.16 16.51
C HIS A 218 -46.08 -0.82 17.23
N ASN A 219 -46.66 -1.79 16.51
CA ASN A 219 -47.46 -2.85 17.09
C ASN A 219 -46.64 -4.00 17.70
N GLY A 220 -45.32 -3.89 17.68
CA GLY A 220 -44.41 -4.91 18.19
C GLY A 220 -44.11 -6.05 17.23
N GLU A 221 -44.61 -6.04 16.00
CA GLU A 221 -44.26 -7.03 14.96
C GLU A 221 -42.95 -6.70 14.28
N VAL A 222 -42.28 -7.74 13.80
CA VAL A 222 -41.03 -7.60 13.00
C VAL A 222 -41.36 -7.77 11.53
N ASN A 223 -40.85 -6.91 10.68
CA ASN A 223 -41.00 -6.97 9.24
C ASN A 223 -39.63 -6.95 8.56
N ILE A 224 -39.41 -7.83 7.59
CA ILE A 224 -38.19 -7.91 6.77
C ILE A 224 -38.30 -7.13 5.45
N ASN A 225 -39.52 -6.77 5.03
CA ASN A 225 -39.77 -5.96 3.85
C ASN A 225 -39.76 -4.48 4.22
N ILE A 226 -38.69 -3.79 3.91
CA ILE A 226 -38.47 -2.40 4.30
C ILE A 226 -38.71 -1.49 3.09
N ASP A 227 -39.69 -0.60 3.24
CA ASP A 227 -40.03 0.40 2.22
C ASP A 227 -39.21 1.69 2.44
N ILE A 228 -37.98 1.66 1.97
CA ILE A 228 -37.06 2.81 1.90
C ILE A 228 -36.39 2.86 0.52
N PRO A 229 -35.87 4.04 0.08
CA PRO A 229 -35.13 4.16 -1.17
C PRO A 229 -33.94 3.18 -1.24
N SER A 230 -33.70 2.62 -2.42
CA SER A 230 -32.66 1.62 -2.66
C SER A 230 -31.27 2.12 -2.32
N ASP A 231 -30.97 3.38 -2.62
CA ASP A 231 -29.71 4.05 -2.27
C ASP A 231 -29.51 4.18 -0.75
N ALA A 232 -30.57 4.50 -0.01
CA ALA A 232 -30.54 4.54 1.45
C ALA A 232 -30.31 3.15 2.04
N LYS A 233 -31.00 2.12 1.50
CA LYS A 233 -30.80 0.72 1.93
C LYS A 233 -29.37 0.26 1.71
N THR A 234 -28.82 0.51 0.53
CA THR A 234 -27.42 0.18 0.19
C THR A 234 -26.43 0.92 1.11
N SER A 235 -26.69 2.21 1.38
CA SER A 235 -25.85 2.99 2.29
C SER A 235 -25.86 2.44 3.72
N ILE A 236 -27.02 2.04 4.23
CA ILE A 236 -27.18 1.46 5.57
C ILE A 236 -26.40 0.14 5.68
N ILE A 237 -26.57 -0.77 4.74
CA ILE A 237 -25.89 -2.08 4.73
C ILE A 237 -24.36 -1.87 4.64
N ARG A 238 -23.92 -1.03 3.71
CA ARG A 238 -22.49 -0.72 3.56
C ARG A 238 -21.89 -0.17 4.85
N THR A 239 -22.56 0.78 5.49
CA THR A 239 -22.09 1.36 6.76
C THR A 239 -22.02 0.31 7.87
N ALA A 240 -23.00 -0.59 7.97
CA ALA A 240 -22.96 -1.69 8.93
C ALA A 240 -21.73 -2.59 8.73
N TYR A 241 -21.42 -2.94 7.48
CA TYR A 241 -20.20 -3.72 7.15
C TYR A 241 -18.92 -2.93 7.45
N GLU A 242 -18.87 -1.62 7.14
CA GLU A 242 -17.72 -0.77 7.49
C GLU A 242 -17.43 -0.82 8.98
N PHE A 243 -18.44 -0.73 9.82
CA PHE A 243 -18.29 -0.84 11.27
C PHE A 243 -17.90 -2.25 11.69
N TYR A 244 -18.53 -3.28 11.10
CA TYR A 244 -18.22 -4.67 11.44
C TYR A 244 -16.72 -4.97 11.22
N TYR A 245 -16.17 -4.56 10.09
CA TYR A 245 -14.75 -4.74 9.79
C TYR A 245 -13.84 -3.81 10.61
N LYS A 246 -14.17 -2.53 10.70
CA LYS A 246 -13.38 -1.51 11.42
C LYS A 246 -13.13 -1.89 12.88
N PHE A 247 -14.15 -2.42 13.53
CA PHE A 247 -14.07 -2.82 14.94
C PHE A 247 -13.78 -4.31 15.12
N SER A 248 -13.62 -5.06 14.02
CA SER A 248 -13.31 -6.50 14.03
C SER A 248 -14.28 -7.28 14.93
N PHE A 249 -15.59 -7.06 14.77
CA PHE A 249 -16.60 -7.81 15.53
C PHE A 249 -16.50 -9.29 15.20
N LYS A 250 -16.93 -10.12 16.17
CA LYS A 250 -16.90 -11.57 16.05
C LYS A 250 -18.32 -12.13 16.23
N ASP A 251 -18.57 -13.19 15.48
CA ASP A 251 -19.76 -14.04 15.50
C ASP A 251 -21.04 -13.34 15.11
N PHE A 252 -21.35 -12.15 15.64
CA PHE A 252 -22.47 -11.34 15.18
C PHE A 252 -22.40 -9.88 15.65
N ALA A 253 -23.10 -8.98 14.96
CA ALA A 253 -23.48 -7.66 15.44
C ALA A 253 -24.80 -7.21 14.82
N GLU A 254 -25.59 -6.47 15.60
CA GLU A 254 -26.79 -5.77 15.14
C GLU A 254 -26.50 -4.27 15.16
N PHE A 255 -26.72 -3.61 14.04
CA PHE A 255 -26.59 -2.16 13.88
C PHE A 255 -27.97 -1.55 13.72
N GLN A 256 -28.35 -0.64 14.61
CA GLN A 256 -29.63 0.05 14.54
C GLN A 256 -29.48 1.39 13.86
N PHE A 257 -30.21 1.58 12.78
CA PHE A 257 -30.25 2.83 12.03
C PHE A 257 -31.64 3.45 12.10
N THR A 258 -31.67 4.75 12.01
CA THR A 258 -32.93 5.51 11.84
C THR A 258 -32.84 6.25 10.50
N TYR A 259 -33.79 5.97 9.62
CA TYR A 259 -34.00 6.69 8.38
C TYR A 259 -35.07 7.78 8.58
N CYS A 260 -34.71 9.04 8.36
CA CYS A 260 -35.63 10.17 8.42
C CYS A 260 -36.28 10.40 7.04
N LYS A 261 -37.59 10.27 6.93
CA LYS A 261 -38.32 10.44 5.66
C LYS A 261 -38.23 11.86 5.12
N GLN A 262 -38.23 12.87 6.00
CA GLN A 262 -38.21 14.29 5.62
C GLN A 262 -36.85 14.71 5.06
N SER A 263 -35.77 14.43 5.80
CA SER A 263 -34.41 14.86 5.41
C SER A 263 -33.71 13.87 4.48
N LYS A 264 -34.29 12.67 4.28
CA LYS A 264 -33.68 11.53 3.57
C LYS A 264 -32.31 11.11 4.16
N GLN A 265 -32.03 11.44 5.41
CA GLN A 265 -30.78 11.12 6.08
C GLN A 265 -30.89 9.84 6.90
N VAL A 266 -29.77 9.16 7.01
CA VAL A 266 -29.61 7.94 7.80
C VAL A 266 -28.74 8.25 9.02
N TYR A 267 -29.15 7.77 10.17
CA TYR A 267 -28.41 7.92 11.43
C TYR A 267 -28.19 6.55 12.07
N LEU A 268 -26.96 6.27 12.53
CA LEU A 268 -26.68 5.13 13.39
C LEU A 268 -27.12 5.46 14.81
N THR A 269 -27.97 4.66 15.40
CA THR A 269 -28.57 4.94 16.72
C THR A 269 -28.15 3.97 17.80
N ASP A 270 -27.77 2.74 17.46
CA ASP A 270 -27.31 1.75 18.43
C ASP A 270 -26.49 0.64 17.76
N ILE A 271 -25.66 -0.06 18.54
CA ILE A 271 -24.92 -1.27 18.16
C ILE A 271 -25.06 -2.30 19.27
N ASN A 272 -25.47 -3.53 18.91
CA ASN A 272 -25.58 -4.64 19.84
C ASN A 272 -24.67 -5.80 19.37
N ILE A 273 -23.79 -6.25 20.25
CA ILE A 273 -22.77 -7.26 19.94
C ILE A 273 -22.87 -8.54 20.78
N HIS A 274 -23.85 -8.64 21.65
CA HIS A 274 -24.00 -9.80 22.54
C HIS A 274 -25.42 -10.34 22.65
N ASN A 275 -26.45 -9.55 22.47
CA ASN A 275 -27.82 -10.00 22.70
C ASN A 275 -28.43 -10.61 21.45
N ILE A 276 -28.18 -11.89 21.23
CA ILE A 276 -28.74 -12.67 20.11
C ILE A 276 -30.24 -12.99 20.28
N LEU A 277 -30.78 -12.87 21.49
CA LEU A 277 -32.19 -13.18 21.80
C LEU A 277 -33.12 -11.97 21.59
N LYS A 278 -32.67 -10.89 20.92
CA LYS A 278 -33.55 -9.79 20.54
C LYS A 278 -34.63 -10.25 19.55
N LYS A 279 -35.86 -9.74 19.74
CA LYS A 279 -37.02 -10.07 18.90
C LYS A 279 -36.75 -9.84 17.41
N VAL A 280 -36.13 -8.71 17.05
CA VAL A 280 -35.75 -8.36 15.65
C VAL A 280 -34.81 -9.37 15.00
N ILE A 281 -33.92 -9.99 15.77
CA ILE A 281 -32.99 -11.03 15.28
C ILE A 281 -33.76 -12.36 15.10
N ILE A 282 -34.44 -12.80 16.15
CA ILE A 282 -35.14 -14.09 16.18
C ILE A 282 -36.24 -14.12 15.12
N GLU A 283 -37.17 -13.16 15.17
CA GLU A 283 -38.29 -13.13 14.21
C GLU A 283 -37.84 -12.86 12.79
N GLY A 284 -36.77 -12.05 12.59
CA GLY A 284 -36.17 -11.85 11.29
C GLY A 284 -35.66 -13.16 10.67
N LEU A 285 -34.95 -13.98 11.44
CA LEU A 285 -34.48 -15.31 11.01
C LEU A 285 -35.63 -16.29 10.76
N LEU A 286 -36.63 -16.26 11.63
CA LEU A 286 -37.84 -17.10 11.45
C LEU A 286 -38.58 -16.77 10.14
N GLN A 287 -38.73 -15.46 9.82
CA GLN A 287 -39.45 -15.01 8.63
C GLN A 287 -38.64 -15.19 7.35
N LEU A 288 -37.34 -14.81 7.36
CA LEU A 288 -36.53 -14.77 6.15
C LEU A 288 -36.16 -16.16 5.65
N TYR A 289 -35.77 -17.05 6.56
CA TYR A 289 -35.28 -18.38 6.24
C TYR A 289 -36.20 -19.52 6.65
N ASN A 290 -37.42 -19.21 7.12
CA ASN A 290 -38.38 -20.19 7.65
C ASN A 290 -37.75 -21.12 8.71
N MET A 291 -36.86 -20.55 9.54
CA MET A 291 -36.14 -21.28 10.59
C MET A 291 -37.08 -21.50 11.80
N ASN A 292 -36.76 -22.50 12.58
CA ASN A 292 -37.35 -22.66 13.91
C ASN A 292 -36.38 -22.23 15.00
N PHE A 293 -36.84 -22.13 16.25
CA PHE A 293 -35.99 -21.71 17.38
C PHE A 293 -34.76 -22.60 17.58
N GLN A 294 -34.88 -23.90 17.31
CA GLN A 294 -33.78 -24.85 17.43
C GLN A 294 -32.69 -24.57 16.39
N GLN A 295 -33.08 -24.25 15.18
CA GLN A 295 -32.16 -23.90 14.10
C GLN A 295 -31.40 -22.60 14.36
N ILE A 296 -31.96 -21.65 15.09
CA ILE A 296 -31.23 -20.41 15.48
C ILE A 296 -30.06 -20.77 16.41
N ILE A 297 -30.21 -21.69 17.34
CA ILE A 297 -29.10 -22.19 18.15
C ILE A 297 -28.07 -22.88 17.30
N TYR A 298 -28.49 -23.74 16.39
CA TYR A 298 -27.57 -24.42 15.46
C TYR A 298 -26.76 -23.42 14.64
N LEU A 299 -27.39 -22.32 14.22
CA LEU A 299 -26.73 -21.25 13.48
C LEU A 299 -25.57 -20.64 14.28
N PHE A 300 -25.82 -20.16 15.49
CA PHE A 300 -24.77 -19.53 16.31
C PHE A 300 -23.68 -20.52 16.73
N LEU A 301 -24.02 -21.76 17.00
CA LEU A 301 -23.02 -22.82 17.24
C LEU A 301 -22.19 -23.13 16.00
N THR A 302 -22.81 -23.11 14.83
CA THR A 302 -22.11 -23.31 13.55
C THR A 302 -21.07 -22.20 13.32
N VAL A 303 -21.46 -20.95 13.53
CA VAL A 303 -20.55 -19.79 13.45
C VAL A 303 -19.36 -19.94 14.39
N TYR A 304 -19.64 -20.29 15.63
CA TYR A 304 -18.60 -20.49 16.64
C TYR A 304 -17.63 -21.61 16.28
N ILE A 305 -18.13 -22.78 15.84
CA ILE A 305 -17.33 -23.96 15.50
C ILE A 305 -16.56 -23.76 14.20
N ASN A 306 -17.14 -23.07 13.23
CA ASN A 306 -16.51 -22.85 11.92
C ASN A 306 -15.15 -22.12 12.03
N ASN A 307 -14.94 -21.35 13.10
CA ASN A 307 -13.69 -20.67 13.41
C ASN A 307 -12.67 -21.54 14.15
N LYS A 308 -13.08 -22.73 14.62
CA LYS A 308 -12.21 -23.68 15.32
C LYS A 308 -11.90 -24.86 14.38
N THR A 309 -10.74 -24.87 13.80
CA THR A 309 -10.27 -25.94 12.87
C THR A 309 -9.89 -27.27 13.57
N GLU A 310 -10.38 -27.52 14.76
CA GLU A 310 -10.07 -28.74 15.50
C GLU A 310 -10.81 -29.95 14.90
N LYS A 311 -10.08 -30.98 14.49
CA LYS A 311 -10.66 -32.22 13.91
C LYS A 311 -11.76 -32.85 14.79
N GLY A 312 -11.73 -32.65 16.12
CA GLY A 312 -12.73 -33.15 17.07
C GLY A 312 -14.12 -32.52 16.94
N THR A 313 -14.20 -31.30 16.35
CA THR A 313 -15.47 -30.56 16.22
C THR A 313 -16.24 -30.90 14.93
N ILE A 314 -15.64 -31.58 13.98
CA ILE A 314 -16.25 -31.93 12.68
C ILE A 314 -17.55 -32.74 12.81
N PRO A 315 -17.66 -33.77 13.69
CA PRO A 315 -18.93 -34.51 13.86
C PRO A 315 -20.07 -33.62 14.32
N LEU A 316 -19.79 -32.66 15.22
CA LEU A 316 -20.76 -31.69 15.70
C LEU A 316 -21.14 -30.70 14.59
N LEU A 317 -20.16 -30.14 13.88
CA LEU A 317 -20.41 -29.26 12.76
C LEU A 317 -21.29 -29.93 11.70
N ARG A 318 -21.02 -31.20 11.38
CA ARG A 318 -21.85 -32.00 10.46
C ARG A 318 -23.28 -32.19 10.97
N TYR A 319 -23.46 -32.36 12.28
CA TYR A 319 -24.79 -32.50 12.90
C TYR A 319 -25.59 -31.19 12.77
N LEU A 320 -24.97 -30.05 13.03
CA LEU A 320 -25.61 -28.73 12.99
C LEU A 320 -25.97 -28.31 11.55
N VAL A 321 -25.01 -28.39 10.65
CA VAL A 321 -25.15 -27.97 9.25
C VAL A 321 -26.26 -28.69 8.50
N LYS A 322 -26.45 -29.99 8.75
CA LYS A 322 -27.56 -30.76 8.16
C LYS A 322 -28.96 -30.28 8.56
N ARG A 323 -29.04 -29.42 9.55
CA ARG A 323 -30.30 -28.92 10.13
C ARG A 323 -30.56 -27.45 9.84
N LEU A 324 -29.60 -26.78 9.18
CA LEU A 324 -29.70 -25.40 8.75
C LEU A 324 -30.15 -25.30 7.29
N PRO A 325 -30.78 -24.18 6.89
CA PRO A 325 -31.05 -23.90 5.49
C PRO A 325 -29.75 -23.87 4.67
N ASN A 326 -29.74 -24.45 3.46
CA ASN A 326 -28.56 -24.55 2.61
C ASN A 326 -27.97 -23.18 2.27
N GLU A 327 -28.80 -22.18 2.04
CA GLU A 327 -28.40 -20.80 1.73
C GLU A 327 -27.52 -20.21 2.83
N ILE A 328 -27.87 -20.41 4.09
CA ILE A 328 -27.10 -19.97 5.26
C ILE A 328 -25.77 -20.75 5.35
N VAL A 329 -25.82 -22.06 5.13
CA VAL A 329 -24.63 -22.93 5.16
C VAL A 329 -23.62 -22.49 4.11
N ASP A 330 -24.11 -22.13 2.93
CA ASP A 330 -23.26 -21.71 1.82
C ASP A 330 -22.51 -20.40 2.10
N ASP A 331 -23.10 -19.51 2.85
CA ASP A 331 -22.47 -18.26 3.23
C ASP A 331 -21.51 -18.38 4.41
N LEU A 332 -21.84 -19.19 5.40
CA LEU A 332 -21.11 -19.25 6.67
C LEU A 332 -19.97 -20.27 6.73
N ILE A 333 -20.06 -21.38 6.00
CA ILE A 333 -19.07 -22.47 6.12
C ILE A 333 -17.91 -22.29 5.16
N SER A 334 -16.68 -22.39 5.69
CA SER A 334 -15.47 -22.36 4.87
C SER A 334 -15.42 -23.53 3.88
N PHE A 335 -14.77 -23.33 2.74
CA PHE A 335 -14.65 -24.38 1.71
C PHE A 335 -13.93 -25.62 2.24
N GLU A 336 -12.91 -25.44 3.09
CA GLU A 336 -12.22 -26.53 3.75
C GLU A 336 -13.16 -27.38 4.61
N ASN A 337 -13.98 -26.73 5.44
CA ASN A 337 -14.99 -27.40 6.26
C ASN A 337 -16.07 -28.06 5.41
N LYS A 338 -16.48 -27.45 4.28
CA LYS A 338 -17.41 -28.10 3.32
C LYS A 338 -16.83 -29.38 2.76
N ASN A 339 -15.57 -29.42 2.38
CA ASN A 339 -14.88 -30.62 1.90
C ASN A 339 -14.87 -31.75 2.96
N LEU A 340 -14.58 -31.40 4.21
CA LEU A 340 -14.58 -32.34 5.34
C LEU A 340 -15.99 -32.87 5.64
N LEU A 341 -17.03 -32.05 5.40
CA LEU A 341 -18.42 -32.39 5.69
C LEU A 341 -19.08 -33.27 4.63
N TYR A 342 -18.89 -32.94 3.34
CA TYR A 342 -19.73 -33.45 2.26
C TYR A 342 -19.05 -34.48 1.35
N LYS A 343 -17.74 -34.61 1.32
CA LYS A 343 -16.97 -35.52 0.42
C LYS A 343 -17.31 -35.38 -1.09
N LYS A 344 -18.28 -34.57 -1.45
CA LYS A 344 -18.70 -34.26 -2.82
C LYS A 344 -19.08 -32.79 -2.89
N TYR A 345 -18.47 -32.07 -3.81
CA TYR A 345 -18.80 -30.71 -4.17
C TYR A 345 -18.83 -30.61 -5.69
N ASN A 346 -19.54 -29.63 -6.22
CA ASN A 346 -19.65 -29.37 -7.63
C ASN A 346 -19.04 -27.99 -7.98
N TYR A 347 -18.97 -27.67 -9.26
CA TYR A 347 -18.37 -26.39 -9.70
C TYR A 347 -19.10 -25.16 -9.14
N LYS A 348 -20.43 -25.26 -8.84
CA LYS A 348 -21.19 -24.14 -8.26
C LYS A 348 -20.74 -23.81 -6.85
N ASP A 349 -20.41 -24.84 -6.07
CA ASP A 349 -19.87 -24.67 -4.71
C ASP A 349 -18.51 -23.97 -4.75
N ILE A 350 -17.67 -24.34 -5.71
CA ILE A 350 -16.37 -23.71 -5.94
C ILE A 350 -16.57 -22.23 -6.37
N CYS A 351 -17.46 -21.98 -7.32
CA CYS A 351 -17.76 -20.62 -7.78
C CYS A 351 -18.31 -19.76 -6.65
N HIS A 352 -19.17 -20.30 -5.81
CA HIS A 352 -19.71 -19.60 -4.64
C HIS A 352 -18.60 -19.20 -3.66
N GLU A 353 -17.67 -20.09 -3.40
CA GLU A 353 -16.50 -19.80 -2.56
C GLU A 353 -15.59 -18.70 -3.16
N LEU A 354 -15.29 -18.80 -4.45
CA LEU A 354 -14.48 -17.79 -5.13
C LEU A 354 -15.16 -16.43 -5.18
N LYS A 355 -16.50 -16.40 -5.28
CA LYS A 355 -17.29 -15.16 -5.26
C LYS A 355 -17.12 -14.35 -3.97
N LYS A 356 -16.85 -14.99 -2.84
CA LYS A 356 -16.58 -14.32 -1.55
C LYS A 356 -15.27 -13.51 -1.56
N ARG A 357 -14.36 -13.82 -2.49
CA ARG A 357 -13.00 -13.25 -2.59
C ARG A 357 -12.91 -12.10 -3.59
N ILE A 358 -13.99 -11.71 -4.22
CA ILE A 358 -14.08 -10.60 -5.16
C ILE A 358 -15.05 -9.55 -4.65
N LEU A 359 -14.94 -8.35 -5.22
CA LEU A 359 -15.81 -7.24 -4.88
C LEU A 359 -17.28 -7.59 -5.22
N LYS A 360 -18.18 -7.43 -4.28
CA LYS A 360 -19.63 -7.60 -4.50
C LYS A 360 -20.18 -6.47 -5.39
N PRO A 361 -21.29 -6.67 -6.13
CA PRO A 361 -21.87 -5.61 -6.96
C PRO A 361 -22.28 -4.34 -6.19
N ASP A 362 -22.68 -4.48 -4.94
CA ASP A 362 -23.02 -3.37 -4.03
C ASP A 362 -21.81 -2.82 -3.25
N GLU A 363 -20.64 -3.42 -3.47
CA GLU A 363 -19.38 -3.09 -2.81
C GLU A 363 -19.40 -3.16 -1.28
N SER A 364 -20.38 -3.82 -0.67
CA SER A 364 -20.50 -3.94 0.78
C SER A 364 -19.29 -4.59 1.45
N ASN A 365 -18.59 -5.46 0.72
CA ASN A 365 -17.39 -6.14 1.20
C ASN A 365 -16.05 -5.44 0.85
N ARG A 366 -16.06 -4.16 0.42
CA ARG A 366 -14.82 -3.41 0.11
C ARG A 366 -13.83 -3.43 1.28
N ASN A 367 -14.32 -3.38 2.50
CA ASN A 367 -13.51 -3.40 3.71
C ASN A 367 -12.82 -4.74 3.97
N GLU A 368 -13.21 -5.82 3.28
CA GLU A 368 -12.48 -7.08 3.33
C GLU A 368 -11.05 -6.93 2.77
N LEU A 369 -10.87 -6.18 1.70
CA LEU A 369 -9.54 -5.84 1.18
C LEU A 369 -8.71 -5.10 2.26
N VAL A 370 -9.31 -4.11 2.93
CA VAL A 370 -8.63 -3.35 4.00
C VAL A 370 -8.25 -4.26 5.16
N ARG A 371 -9.13 -5.19 5.54
CA ARG A 371 -8.87 -6.20 6.58
C ARG A 371 -7.71 -7.12 6.20
N LEU A 372 -7.72 -7.67 5.00
CA LEU A 372 -6.65 -8.54 4.49
C LEU A 372 -5.31 -7.81 4.47
N ILE A 373 -5.26 -6.58 3.97
CA ILE A 373 -4.06 -5.74 3.98
C ILE A 373 -3.59 -5.53 5.42
N SER A 374 -4.47 -5.07 6.32
CA SER A 374 -4.10 -4.79 7.72
C SER A 374 -3.56 -6.01 8.45
N ASN A 375 -4.19 -7.17 8.27
CA ASN A 375 -3.75 -8.40 8.90
C ASN A 375 -2.41 -8.91 8.32
N THR A 376 -2.24 -8.82 7.00
CA THR A 376 -0.98 -9.20 6.36
C THR A 376 0.17 -8.31 6.85
N PHE A 377 -0.05 -6.99 6.96
CA PHE A 377 0.97 -6.06 7.44
C PHE A 377 1.41 -6.32 8.89
N LYS A 378 0.53 -6.84 9.75
CA LYS A 378 0.89 -7.26 11.13
C LYS A 378 1.84 -8.46 11.15
N ASN A 379 1.80 -9.28 10.11
CA ASN A 379 2.57 -10.52 9.99
C ASN A 379 3.81 -10.38 9.09
N LEU A 380 4.14 -9.16 8.64
CA LEU A 380 5.38 -8.93 7.89
C LEU A 380 6.61 -9.26 8.73
N PRO A 381 7.74 -9.66 8.12
CA PRO A 381 8.97 -9.92 8.83
C PRO A 381 9.39 -8.75 9.72
N VAL A 382 9.87 -9.05 10.91
CA VAL A 382 10.21 -8.04 11.90
C VAL A 382 11.56 -7.40 11.58
N VAL A 383 11.63 -6.08 11.69
CA VAL A 383 12.87 -5.33 11.60
C VAL A 383 13.68 -5.54 12.88
N GLN A 384 14.86 -6.14 12.78
CA GLN A 384 15.73 -6.41 13.95
C GLN A 384 16.26 -5.11 14.56
N THR A 385 16.77 -4.18 13.73
CA THR A 385 17.22 -2.85 14.14
C THR A 385 16.82 -1.80 13.10
N PRO A 386 16.69 -0.51 13.45
CA PRO A 386 16.42 0.55 12.49
C PRO A 386 17.45 0.63 11.34
N THR A 387 18.66 0.20 11.58
CA THR A 387 19.80 0.23 10.65
C THR A 387 20.00 -1.06 9.86
N SER A 388 19.25 -2.12 10.13
CA SER A 388 19.33 -3.38 9.37
C SER A 388 19.16 -3.14 7.87
N LEU A 389 20.08 -3.69 7.07
CA LEU A 389 20.04 -3.58 5.60
C LEU A 389 18.89 -4.35 4.98
N TYR A 390 18.48 -5.42 5.62
CA TYR A 390 17.47 -6.36 5.12
C TYR A 390 16.29 -6.46 6.10
N LEU A 391 15.15 -6.84 5.56
CA LEU A 391 13.96 -7.17 6.32
C LEU A 391 14.00 -8.65 6.70
N GLY A 392 14.04 -8.98 8.00
CA GLY A 392 14.13 -10.36 8.48
C GLY A 392 15.40 -11.09 8.00
N ASP A 393 15.46 -12.38 8.28
CA ASP A 393 16.56 -13.26 7.85
C ASP A 393 16.15 -13.99 6.56
N GLU A 394 17.07 -14.15 5.63
CA GLU A 394 16.83 -14.85 4.37
C GLU A 394 16.45 -16.31 4.61
N ASN A 395 15.18 -16.63 4.42
CA ASN A 395 14.64 -17.98 4.55
C ASN A 395 13.42 -18.13 3.66
N TYR A 396 13.52 -19.00 2.67
CA TYR A 396 12.46 -19.28 1.70
C TYR A 396 11.95 -20.72 1.77
N SER A 397 12.25 -21.45 2.85
CA SER A 397 11.84 -22.85 3.03
C SER A 397 10.31 -23.06 2.97
N PHE A 398 9.52 -22.00 3.29
CA PHE A 398 8.08 -22.05 3.17
C PHE A 398 7.59 -22.36 1.74
N LEU A 399 8.40 -22.06 0.70
CA LEU A 399 8.06 -22.37 -0.70
C LEU A 399 7.99 -23.89 -0.95
N ASP A 400 8.64 -24.69 -0.12
CA ASP A 400 8.58 -26.15 -0.22
C ASP A 400 7.17 -26.69 0.05
N ASP A 401 6.37 -25.97 0.84
CA ASP A 401 4.97 -26.30 1.11
C ASP A 401 4.05 -26.06 -0.12
N PHE A 402 4.54 -25.31 -1.13
CA PHE A 402 3.77 -24.84 -2.29
C PHE A 402 4.34 -25.32 -3.63
N LYS A 403 5.05 -26.43 -3.66
CA LYS A 403 5.61 -27.00 -4.91
C LYS A 403 4.56 -27.36 -5.94
N GLU A 404 3.37 -27.74 -5.48
CA GLU A 404 2.27 -28.11 -6.34
C GLU A 404 1.11 -27.10 -6.22
N ILE A 405 0.38 -26.89 -7.30
CA ILE A 405 -0.85 -26.12 -7.26
C ILE A 405 -1.87 -26.90 -6.43
N PRO A 406 -2.44 -26.32 -5.36
CA PRO A 406 -3.37 -27.03 -4.51
C PRO A 406 -4.64 -27.42 -5.29
N LEU A 407 -5.16 -28.62 -5.02
CA LEU A 407 -6.38 -29.12 -5.68
C LEU A 407 -7.61 -28.24 -5.36
N TYR A 408 -7.66 -27.65 -4.17
CA TYR A 408 -8.79 -26.85 -3.68
C TYR A 408 -8.42 -25.40 -3.44
N PRO A 409 -9.39 -24.45 -3.53
CA PRO A 409 -9.18 -23.06 -3.12
C PRO A 409 -8.70 -23.02 -1.67
N GLN A 410 -7.58 -22.31 -1.44
CA GLN A 410 -7.00 -22.12 -0.10
C GLN A 410 -7.52 -20.84 0.53
N GLU A 411 -7.49 -20.73 1.86
CA GLU A 411 -7.90 -19.53 2.58
C GLU A 411 -7.00 -18.34 2.24
N PRO A 412 -7.52 -17.20 1.74
CA PRO A 412 -6.72 -16.07 1.29
C PRO A 412 -5.79 -15.50 2.36
N GLN A 413 -6.28 -15.39 3.60
CA GLN A 413 -5.48 -14.84 4.71
C GLN A 413 -4.26 -15.72 4.99
N LEU A 414 -4.43 -17.04 5.01
CA LEU A 414 -3.33 -18.00 5.22
C LEU A 414 -2.27 -17.88 4.11
N ILE A 415 -2.71 -17.79 2.85
CA ILE A 415 -1.78 -17.65 1.72
C ILE A 415 -1.04 -16.31 1.77
N LEU A 416 -1.74 -15.22 2.13
CA LEU A 416 -1.12 -13.89 2.30
C LEU A 416 -0.08 -13.90 3.43
N GLU A 417 -0.38 -14.53 4.56
CA GLU A 417 0.55 -14.66 5.69
C GLU A 417 1.79 -15.48 5.31
N LYS A 418 1.60 -16.59 4.59
CA LYS A 418 2.72 -17.39 4.08
C LYS A 418 3.52 -16.63 3.03
N SER A 419 2.86 -16.05 2.03
CA SER A 419 3.53 -15.33 0.95
C SER A 419 4.24 -14.07 1.43
N SER A 420 3.82 -13.44 2.55
CA SER A 420 4.53 -12.29 3.12
C SER A 420 5.96 -12.63 3.58
N GLN A 421 6.25 -13.91 3.84
CA GLN A 421 7.59 -14.39 4.20
C GLN A 421 8.61 -14.23 3.04
N ILE A 422 8.14 -14.02 1.80
CA ILE A 422 9.03 -13.71 0.66
C ILE A 422 9.84 -12.42 0.89
N LEU A 423 9.38 -11.55 1.78
CA LEU A 423 10.08 -10.33 2.13
C LEU A 423 11.28 -10.54 3.07
N ASN A 424 11.47 -11.77 3.61
CA ASN A 424 12.69 -12.09 4.33
C ASN A 424 13.90 -11.91 3.42
N GLY A 425 14.93 -11.22 3.90
CA GLY A 425 16.10 -10.87 3.11
C GLY A 425 15.89 -9.72 2.10
N GLN A 426 14.70 -9.11 2.05
CA GLN A 426 14.46 -7.97 1.15
C GLN A 426 15.26 -6.74 1.58
N MET A 427 15.93 -6.10 0.62
CA MET A 427 16.66 -4.84 0.82
C MET A 427 15.73 -3.72 1.26
N ARG A 428 16.19 -2.92 2.22
CA ARG A 428 15.44 -1.81 2.79
C ARG A 428 15.95 -0.47 2.24
N TRP A 429 15.45 -0.06 1.08
CA TRP A 429 15.89 1.16 0.37
C TRP A 429 15.71 2.47 1.15
N HIS A 430 14.90 2.47 2.21
CA HIS A 430 14.69 3.62 3.08
C HIS A 430 15.70 3.76 4.23
N VAL A 431 16.66 2.84 4.34
CA VAL A 431 17.69 2.88 5.39
C VAL A 431 18.87 3.75 4.93
N PRO A 432 19.41 4.64 5.79
CA PRO A 432 20.52 5.53 5.43
C PRO A 432 21.77 4.83 4.91
N SER A 433 22.02 3.60 5.35
CA SER A 433 23.18 2.77 4.96
C SER A 433 23.01 2.00 3.64
N MET A 434 21.86 2.14 2.96
CA MET A 434 21.61 1.52 1.66
C MET A 434 22.00 2.50 0.54
N LEU A 435 23.24 2.38 0.05
CA LEU A 435 23.86 3.29 -0.92
C LEU A 435 24.15 2.60 -2.26
N TYR A 436 23.43 1.52 -2.56
CA TYR A 436 23.79 0.55 -3.60
C TYR A 436 23.31 0.94 -5.01
N ASN A 437 22.10 1.45 -5.15
CA ASN A 437 21.49 1.68 -6.47
C ASN A 437 20.64 2.95 -6.50
N ILE A 438 20.13 3.31 -7.69
CA ILE A 438 19.24 4.45 -7.90
C ILE A 438 17.78 4.01 -7.63
N ASP A 439 17.54 3.51 -6.42
CA ASP A 439 16.24 3.07 -5.93
C ASP A 439 15.85 3.91 -4.69
N PRO A 440 14.91 4.84 -4.82
CA PRO A 440 14.49 5.71 -3.71
C PRO A 440 13.56 5.00 -2.73
N SER A 441 13.38 5.61 -1.58
CA SER A 441 12.25 5.28 -0.71
C SER A 441 10.93 5.63 -1.42
N ILE A 442 9.97 4.70 -1.41
CA ILE A 442 8.67 4.89 -2.06
C ILE A 442 7.76 5.75 -1.15
N MET A 443 7.02 6.68 -1.73
CA MET A 443 6.00 7.44 -1.01
C MET A 443 4.72 6.61 -0.81
N PHE A 444 3.96 6.90 0.25
CA PHE A 444 2.73 6.17 0.56
C PHE A 444 1.59 6.48 -0.42
N SER A 445 1.47 7.74 -0.88
CA SER A 445 0.36 8.13 -1.77
C SER A 445 0.29 7.33 -3.06
N PRO A 446 1.37 7.06 -3.82
CA PRO A 446 1.30 6.22 -5.01
C PRO A 446 1.00 4.75 -4.70
N ILE A 447 1.41 4.21 -3.53
CA ILE A 447 1.07 2.84 -3.12
C ILE A 447 -0.45 2.72 -2.90
N VAL A 448 -1.03 3.65 -2.14
CA VAL A 448 -2.48 3.67 -1.88
C VAL A 448 -3.26 3.88 -3.18
N ALA A 449 -2.81 4.79 -4.05
CA ALA A 449 -3.42 5.04 -5.33
C ALA A 449 -3.41 3.80 -6.24
N SER A 450 -2.30 3.08 -6.29
CA SER A 450 -2.21 1.80 -7.02
C SER A 450 -3.16 0.74 -6.45
N THR A 451 -3.29 0.67 -5.12
CA THR A 451 -4.15 -0.32 -4.45
C THR A 451 -5.62 -0.12 -4.82
N PHE A 452 -6.18 1.11 -4.70
CA PHE A 452 -7.57 1.33 -5.08
C PHE A 452 -7.79 1.23 -6.61
N THR A 453 -6.79 1.54 -7.42
CA THR A 453 -6.84 1.35 -8.87
C THR A 453 -6.93 -0.14 -9.21
N ASN A 454 -6.09 -0.98 -8.60
CA ASN A 454 -6.11 -2.42 -8.81
C ASN A 454 -7.44 -3.08 -8.41
N LEU A 455 -8.16 -2.53 -7.42
CA LEU A 455 -9.47 -3.05 -7.02
C LEU A 455 -10.48 -3.04 -8.17
N TYR A 456 -10.41 -2.03 -9.06
CA TYR A 456 -11.30 -1.90 -10.22
C TYR A 456 -10.67 -2.40 -11.53
N ASN A 457 -9.38 -2.79 -11.50
CA ASN A 457 -8.64 -3.40 -12.61
C ASN A 457 -8.81 -2.66 -13.96
N PRO A 458 -8.61 -1.34 -14.05
CA PRO A 458 -8.75 -0.58 -15.28
C PRO A 458 -7.64 -0.95 -16.27
N SER A 459 -8.00 -1.09 -17.54
CA SER A 459 -7.04 -1.30 -18.63
C SER A 459 -6.77 0.00 -19.38
N ALA A 460 -5.55 0.51 -19.32
CA ALA A 460 -5.13 1.70 -20.08
C ALA A 460 -4.89 1.43 -21.57
N MET A 461 -5.61 0.45 -22.11
CA MET A 461 -5.60 0.09 -23.51
C MET A 461 -6.43 1.07 -24.35
N SER A 462 -7.56 1.52 -23.82
CA SER A 462 -8.41 2.50 -24.50
C SER A 462 -9.28 3.30 -23.53
N SER A 463 -9.81 4.42 -24.02
CA SER A 463 -10.72 5.29 -23.28
C SER A 463 -12.03 4.60 -22.86
N ILE A 464 -12.47 3.56 -23.56
CA ILE A 464 -13.65 2.77 -23.21
C ILE A 464 -13.45 2.03 -21.87
N TYR A 465 -12.24 1.52 -21.62
CA TYR A 465 -11.93 0.74 -20.42
C TYR A 465 -11.51 1.58 -19.22
N CYS A 466 -10.95 2.77 -19.45
CA CYS A 466 -10.42 3.60 -18.37
C CYS A 466 -10.30 5.08 -18.74
N ALA A 467 -11.38 5.71 -19.20
CA ALA A 467 -11.41 7.09 -19.72
C ALA A 467 -10.63 8.11 -18.85
N GLY A 468 -10.88 8.14 -17.54
CA GLY A 468 -10.22 9.07 -16.62
C GLY A 468 -8.70 8.88 -16.54
N TYR A 469 -8.21 7.64 -16.60
CA TYR A 469 -6.76 7.39 -16.58
C TYR A 469 -6.07 7.77 -17.88
N ILE A 470 -6.73 7.63 -19.03
CA ILE A 470 -6.19 8.11 -20.31
C ILE A 470 -6.08 9.64 -20.32
N GLU A 471 -7.08 10.35 -19.78
CA GLU A 471 -6.99 11.82 -19.65
C GLU A 471 -5.91 12.23 -18.66
N MET A 472 -5.71 11.46 -17.57
CA MET A 472 -4.60 11.66 -16.62
C MET A 472 -3.24 11.44 -17.28
N GLU A 473 -3.08 10.40 -18.11
CA GLU A 473 -1.86 10.15 -18.90
C GLU A 473 -1.57 11.34 -19.82
N LYS A 474 -2.56 11.84 -20.56
CA LYS A 474 -2.44 13.03 -21.41
C LYS A 474 -2.05 14.27 -20.61
N GLN A 475 -2.61 14.46 -19.41
CA GLN A 475 -2.26 15.58 -18.55
C GLN A 475 -0.79 15.51 -18.08
N ILE A 476 -0.31 14.34 -17.66
CA ILE A 476 1.11 14.14 -17.28
C ILE A 476 2.03 14.43 -18.48
N VAL A 477 1.68 13.90 -19.65
CA VAL A 477 2.43 14.15 -20.90
C VAL A 477 2.48 15.64 -21.21
N SER A 478 1.34 16.35 -21.10
CA SER A 478 1.26 17.78 -21.33
C SER A 478 2.12 18.60 -20.35
N GLN A 479 2.05 18.27 -19.04
CA GLN A 479 2.84 18.94 -17.99
C GLN A 479 4.34 18.76 -18.21
N LEU A 480 4.78 17.55 -18.48
CA LEU A 480 6.20 17.25 -18.69
C LEU A 480 6.69 17.79 -20.04
N SER A 481 5.88 17.74 -21.10
CA SER A 481 6.23 18.36 -22.37
C SER A 481 6.43 19.87 -22.23
N SER A 482 5.60 20.54 -21.45
CA SER A 482 5.75 21.97 -21.15
C SER A 482 7.02 22.25 -20.35
N LEU A 483 7.33 21.42 -19.36
CA LEU A 483 8.56 21.51 -18.55
C LEU A 483 9.81 21.34 -19.42
N ILE A 484 9.80 20.37 -20.34
CA ILE A 484 10.87 20.13 -21.33
C ILE A 484 11.02 21.36 -22.27
N GLY A 485 9.94 22.09 -22.57
CA GLY A 485 9.91 23.19 -23.52
C GLY A 485 9.39 22.79 -24.89
N TRP A 486 8.63 21.68 -24.97
CA TRP A 486 7.93 21.25 -26.18
C TRP A 486 6.55 21.87 -26.29
N ASN A 487 5.98 21.84 -27.49
CA ASN A 487 4.56 22.16 -27.68
C ASN A 487 3.71 20.98 -27.21
N ALA A 488 3.08 21.14 -26.04
CA ALA A 488 2.29 20.08 -25.40
C ALA A 488 1.12 19.53 -26.28
N GLN A 489 0.59 20.35 -27.21
CA GLN A 489 -0.48 19.91 -28.12
C GLN A 489 0.02 19.03 -29.28
N LYS A 490 1.32 19.08 -29.57
CA LYS A 490 1.96 18.27 -30.62
C LYS A 490 2.72 17.08 -30.04
N SER A 491 2.96 17.10 -28.74
CA SER A 491 3.67 16.03 -28.04
C SER A 491 2.74 14.88 -27.70
N SER A 492 3.30 13.70 -27.53
CA SER A 492 2.61 12.51 -27.04
C SER A 492 3.51 11.70 -26.14
N GLY A 493 2.93 10.71 -25.46
CA GLY A 493 3.71 9.83 -24.61
C GLY A 493 2.90 8.61 -24.19
N VAL A 494 3.59 7.64 -23.59
CA VAL A 494 2.99 6.40 -23.12
C VAL A 494 3.77 5.84 -21.91
N PHE A 495 3.06 5.43 -20.87
CA PHE A 495 3.69 4.72 -19.77
C PHE A 495 4.17 3.33 -20.18
N THR A 496 5.32 2.94 -19.69
CA THR A 496 6.04 1.71 -20.05
C THR A 496 6.60 0.99 -18.83
N PRO A 497 6.77 -0.33 -18.90
CA PRO A 497 7.35 -1.11 -17.81
C PRO A 497 8.89 -0.99 -17.76
N GLY A 498 9.43 0.22 -17.58
CA GLY A 498 10.85 0.50 -17.40
C GLY A 498 11.54 1.27 -18.53
N GLY A 499 12.63 1.97 -18.21
CA GLY A 499 13.40 2.82 -19.13
C GLY A 499 13.95 2.10 -20.37
N LYS A 500 14.25 0.78 -20.28
CA LYS A 500 14.63 -0.03 -21.45
C LYS A 500 13.53 -0.05 -22.53
N ILE A 501 12.27 -0.07 -22.11
CA ILE A 501 11.16 -0.02 -23.07
C ILE A 501 10.98 1.39 -23.63
N CYS A 502 11.21 2.46 -22.84
CA CYS A 502 11.26 3.82 -23.37
C CYS A 502 12.32 3.95 -24.48
N LEU A 503 13.49 3.40 -24.23
CA LEU A 503 14.56 3.34 -25.23
C LEU A 503 14.17 2.54 -26.47
N SER A 504 13.43 1.44 -26.30
CA SER A 504 12.90 0.66 -27.42
C SER A 504 11.92 1.47 -28.28
N TYR A 505 11.07 2.29 -27.66
CA TYR A 505 10.21 3.24 -28.40
C TYR A 505 11.03 4.27 -29.17
N GLY A 506 12.05 4.89 -28.54
CA GLY A 506 12.92 5.88 -29.19
C GLY A 506 13.66 5.31 -30.41
N ILE A 507 14.30 4.15 -30.26
CA ILE A 507 15.02 3.50 -31.36
C ILE A 507 14.05 3.05 -32.46
N LYS A 508 12.88 2.50 -32.09
CA LYS A 508 11.86 2.10 -33.07
C LYS A 508 11.31 3.29 -33.85
N ALA A 509 11.05 4.43 -33.17
CA ALA A 509 10.66 5.68 -33.82
C ALA A 509 11.69 6.10 -34.85
N GLY A 510 12.97 6.05 -34.49
CA GLY A 510 14.08 6.34 -35.39
C GLY A 510 14.14 5.41 -36.60
N ILE A 511 14.00 4.08 -36.40
CA ILE A 511 13.95 3.09 -37.47
C ILE A 511 12.78 3.40 -38.40
N ASN A 512 11.61 3.68 -37.88
CA ASN A 512 10.43 3.96 -38.69
C ASN A 512 10.54 5.30 -39.43
N ARG A 513 11.07 6.35 -38.78
CA ARG A 513 11.38 7.65 -39.41
C ARG A 513 12.37 7.45 -40.54
N CYS A 514 13.44 6.69 -40.32
CA CYS A 514 14.44 6.38 -41.31
C CYS A 514 13.82 5.68 -42.56
N LYS A 515 13.02 4.66 -42.35
CA LYS A 515 12.32 3.93 -43.41
C LYS A 515 11.39 4.82 -44.24
N ARG A 516 10.74 5.82 -43.66
CA ARG A 516 9.84 6.75 -44.36
C ARG A 516 10.60 7.82 -45.14
N GLN A 517 11.74 8.27 -44.66
CA GLN A 517 12.46 9.42 -45.21
C GLN A 517 13.67 9.05 -46.05
N TYR A 518 14.15 7.82 -45.93
CA TYR A 518 15.37 7.36 -46.59
C TYR A 518 15.13 6.01 -47.28
N ASP A 519 15.03 6.07 -48.60
CA ASP A 519 14.84 4.87 -49.45
C ASP A 519 16.15 4.10 -49.56
N SER A 520 16.43 3.22 -48.62
CA SER A 520 17.62 2.39 -48.57
C SER A 520 17.30 0.97 -48.14
N THR A 521 17.91 0.01 -48.86
CA THR A 521 17.92 -1.40 -48.44
C THR A 521 18.93 -1.68 -47.34
N THR A 522 19.78 -0.69 -47.00
CA THR A 522 20.81 -0.81 -45.95
C THR A 522 20.18 -0.73 -44.56
N THR A 523 20.52 -1.69 -43.71
CA THR A 523 20.10 -1.70 -42.32
C THR A 523 20.67 -0.49 -41.58
N PRO A 524 19.86 0.33 -40.92
CA PRO A 524 20.32 1.52 -40.24
C PRO A 524 21.14 1.22 -38.99
N VAL A 525 21.90 2.23 -38.54
CA VAL A 525 22.70 2.17 -37.30
C VAL A 525 22.08 3.05 -36.21
N VAL A 526 22.45 2.74 -34.95
CA VAL A 526 22.20 3.57 -33.77
C VAL A 526 23.55 4.07 -33.26
N VAL A 527 23.68 5.37 -33.00
CA VAL A 527 24.92 5.99 -32.51
C VAL A 527 24.70 6.44 -31.05
N CYS A 528 25.61 6.08 -30.17
CA CYS A 528 25.57 6.44 -28.74
C CYS A 528 27.00 6.51 -28.17
N SER A 529 27.22 7.11 -27.00
CA SER A 529 28.54 7.11 -26.39
C SER A 529 28.91 5.73 -25.81
N GLU A 530 30.19 5.54 -25.56
CA GLU A 530 30.76 4.30 -24.98
C GLU A 530 30.21 3.99 -23.61
N ILE A 531 29.82 5.00 -22.81
CA ILE A 531 29.27 4.87 -21.46
C ILE A 531 27.74 4.89 -21.40
N ASN A 532 27.07 5.06 -22.51
CA ASN A 532 25.60 4.92 -22.54
C ASN A 532 25.17 3.53 -22.11
N HIS A 533 23.96 3.45 -21.58
CA HIS A 533 23.42 2.24 -20.93
C HIS A 533 23.63 0.99 -21.81
N PHE A 534 24.13 -0.09 -21.22
CA PHE A 534 24.43 -1.36 -21.92
C PHE A 534 23.24 -1.98 -22.65
N SER A 535 21.99 -1.65 -22.23
CA SER A 535 20.79 -2.18 -22.87
C SER A 535 20.57 -1.69 -24.30
N ILE A 536 21.26 -0.65 -24.77
CA ILE A 536 21.07 -0.14 -26.15
C ILE A 536 21.36 -1.24 -27.18
N GLU A 537 22.45 -2.00 -27.01
CA GLU A 537 22.79 -3.11 -27.92
C GLU A 537 21.73 -4.21 -27.89
N ALA A 538 21.24 -4.55 -26.70
CA ALA A 538 20.19 -5.54 -26.54
C ALA A 538 18.86 -5.09 -27.18
N VAL A 539 18.53 -3.79 -27.05
CA VAL A 539 17.33 -3.21 -27.70
C VAL A 539 17.51 -3.19 -29.22
N CYS A 540 18.69 -2.79 -29.74
CA CYS A 540 18.97 -2.89 -31.17
C CYS A 540 18.71 -4.31 -31.69
N TYR A 541 19.27 -5.32 -31.01
CA TYR A 541 19.06 -6.72 -31.40
C TYR A 541 17.60 -7.14 -31.35
N GLN A 542 16.86 -6.77 -30.29
CA GLN A 542 15.42 -7.05 -30.16
C GLN A 542 14.59 -6.42 -31.27
N LEU A 543 15.01 -5.26 -31.80
CA LEU A 543 14.36 -4.56 -32.89
C LEU A 543 14.85 -5.01 -34.30
N GLY A 544 15.65 -6.07 -34.38
CA GLY A 544 16.15 -6.66 -35.62
C GLY A 544 17.38 -5.98 -36.20
N LEU A 545 18.07 -5.15 -35.41
CA LEU A 545 19.35 -4.58 -35.81
C LEU A 545 20.50 -5.46 -35.30
N PRO A 546 21.48 -5.85 -36.14
CA PRO A 546 22.66 -6.57 -35.69
C PRO A 546 23.44 -5.79 -34.62
N LYS A 547 24.09 -6.47 -33.69
CA LYS A 547 24.90 -5.83 -32.63
C LYS A 547 25.91 -4.82 -33.19
N LYS A 548 26.56 -5.11 -34.31
CA LYS A 548 27.50 -4.22 -35.00
C LYS A 548 26.91 -2.89 -35.47
N ASN A 549 25.57 -2.80 -35.52
CA ASN A 549 24.88 -1.57 -35.93
C ASN A 549 24.63 -0.63 -34.74
N CYS A 550 25.04 -0.99 -33.53
CA CYS A 550 25.15 -0.08 -32.39
C CYS A 550 26.59 0.48 -32.33
N ILE A 551 26.77 1.71 -32.78
CA ILE A 551 28.07 2.36 -32.87
C ILE A 551 28.32 3.15 -31.61
N ARG A 552 29.45 2.83 -30.92
CA ARG A 552 29.86 3.47 -29.70
C ARG A 552 30.89 4.57 -29.99
N VAL A 553 30.58 5.81 -29.62
CA VAL A 553 31.52 6.95 -29.73
C VAL A 553 32.43 6.95 -28.53
N PRO A 554 33.77 7.03 -28.71
CA PRO A 554 34.74 7.12 -27.64
C PRO A 554 34.51 8.34 -26.73
N LEU A 555 35.14 8.28 -25.53
CA LEU A 555 35.14 9.38 -24.56
C LEU A 555 36.38 10.26 -24.71
N THR A 556 36.25 11.51 -24.30
CA THR A 556 37.38 12.41 -24.02
C THR A 556 38.08 12.01 -22.71
N PRO A 557 39.27 12.52 -22.42
CA PRO A 557 39.91 12.35 -21.12
C PRO A 557 39.13 12.91 -19.93
N SER A 558 38.10 13.72 -20.13
CA SER A 558 37.21 14.23 -19.08
C SER A 558 35.96 13.37 -18.87
N GLY A 559 35.85 12.22 -19.52
CA GLY A 559 34.73 11.28 -19.33
C GLY A 559 33.46 11.64 -20.09
N THR A 560 33.49 12.62 -20.95
CA THR A 560 32.39 13.01 -21.82
C THR A 560 32.54 12.43 -23.22
N ILE A 561 31.45 12.39 -23.98
CA ILE A 561 31.53 12.00 -25.41
C ILE A 561 32.53 12.82 -26.16
N ASP A 562 33.41 12.18 -26.96
CA ASP A 562 34.37 12.86 -27.85
C ASP A 562 33.61 13.38 -29.08
N PHE A 563 33.24 14.63 -29.04
CA PHE A 563 32.50 15.27 -30.13
C PHE A 563 33.24 15.34 -31.45
N HIS A 564 34.58 15.35 -31.43
CA HIS A 564 35.40 15.29 -32.65
C HIS A 564 35.28 13.89 -33.29
N LYS A 565 35.38 12.82 -32.49
CA LYS A 565 35.17 11.45 -32.98
C LYS A 565 33.72 11.23 -33.40
N TYR A 566 32.78 11.82 -32.68
CA TYR A 566 31.36 11.79 -33.04
C TYR A 566 31.13 12.37 -34.44
N GLU A 567 31.68 13.58 -34.75
CA GLU A 567 31.60 14.19 -36.06
C GLU A 567 32.22 13.30 -37.15
N GLN A 568 33.40 12.74 -36.90
CA GLN A 568 34.06 11.81 -37.83
C GLN A 568 33.20 10.59 -38.13
N ILE A 569 32.59 9.97 -37.12
CA ILE A 569 31.69 8.83 -37.28
C ILE A 569 30.48 9.20 -38.15
N LEU A 570 29.86 10.37 -37.90
CA LEU A 570 28.73 10.84 -38.71
C LEU A 570 29.14 11.02 -40.19
N ILE A 571 30.27 11.63 -40.45
CA ILE A 571 30.83 11.83 -41.80
C ILE A 571 31.03 10.48 -42.49
N ASP A 572 31.74 9.54 -41.85
CA ASP A 572 31.99 8.19 -42.36
C ASP A 572 30.70 7.43 -42.75
N LEU A 573 29.67 7.56 -41.90
CA LEU A 573 28.39 6.91 -42.15
C LEU A 573 27.68 7.53 -43.34
N PHE A 574 27.72 8.86 -43.49
CA PHE A 574 27.08 9.55 -44.61
C PHE A 574 27.82 9.30 -45.95
N GLU A 575 29.14 9.25 -45.91
CA GLU A 575 29.97 8.90 -47.09
C GLU A 575 29.66 7.47 -47.59
N LYS A 576 29.51 6.54 -46.66
CA LYS A 576 29.14 5.15 -46.96
C LYS A 576 27.67 4.94 -47.22
N LYS A 577 26.89 6.01 -47.21
CA LYS A 577 25.41 5.99 -47.36
C LYS A 577 24.72 5.04 -46.38
N ILE A 578 25.28 4.92 -45.17
CA ILE A 578 24.67 4.12 -44.11
C ILE A 578 23.68 5.01 -43.32
N PRO A 579 22.38 4.67 -43.28
CA PRO A 579 21.41 5.51 -42.58
C PRO A 579 21.56 5.41 -41.09
N ILE A 580 21.39 6.53 -40.39
CA ILE A 580 21.36 6.60 -38.91
C ILE A 580 19.89 6.64 -38.47
N ALA A 581 19.42 5.59 -37.80
CA ALA A 581 18.05 5.56 -37.28
C ALA A 581 17.92 6.48 -36.06
N CYS A 582 18.80 6.30 -35.08
CA CYS A 582 18.68 6.99 -33.80
C CYS A 582 20.07 7.40 -33.27
N ILE A 583 20.14 8.57 -32.68
CA ILE A 583 21.27 9.04 -31.89
C ILE A 583 20.80 9.12 -30.44
N VAL A 584 21.52 8.44 -29.53
CA VAL A 584 21.16 8.38 -28.11
C VAL A 584 22.17 9.18 -27.31
N PHE A 585 21.70 10.22 -26.63
CA PHE A 585 22.45 10.94 -25.60
C PHE A 585 21.97 10.54 -24.22
N SER A 586 22.85 10.61 -23.22
CA SER A 586 22.53 10.27 -21.82
C SER A 586 22.33 11.51 -20.95
N GLY A 587 21.16 11.61 -20.32
CA GLY A 587 20.87 12.57 -19.26
C GLY A 587 21.08 11.93 -17.87
N GLY A 588 22.24 11.30 -17.69
CA GLY A 588 22.65 10.60 -16.46
C GLY A 588 22.80 9.10 -16.67
N ASN A 589 24.02 8.63 -16.97
CA ASN A 589 24.29 7.20 -17.11
C ASN A 589 24.61 6.54 -15.76
N THR A 590 24.52 5.22 -15.73
CA THR A 590 24.67 4.41 -14.51
C THR A 590 26.10 4.09 -14.13
N THR A 591 27.06 4.22 -15.02
CA THR A 591 28.47 3.82 -14.79
C THR A 591 29.33 4.99 -14.34
N HIS A 592 29.37 6.05 -15.11
CA HIS A 592 30.19 7.25 -14.83
C HIS A 592 29.38 8.38 -14.21
N CYS A 593 28.06 8.22 -14.09
CA CYS A 593 27.16 9.23 -13.54
C CYS A 593 27.18 10.56 -14.30
N VAL A 594 27.49 10.53 -15.58
CA VAL A 594 27.74 11.71 -16.43
C VAL A 594 26.47 12.12 -17.17
N VAL A 595 26.31 13.42 -17.37
CA VAL A 595 25.28 14.04 -18.21
C VAL A 595 25.93 14.54 -19.51
N GLU A 596 25.40 14.14 -20.65
CA GLU A 596 25.92 14.49 -21.96
C GLU A 596 25.28 15.77 -22.52
N ASP A 597 26.08 16.61 -23.16
CA ASP A 597 25.65 17.86 -23.79
C ASP A 597 24.92 17.61 -25.11
N ILE A 598 23.59 17.45 -25.03
CA ILE A 598 22.74 17.28 -26.19
C ILE A 598 22.78 18.51 -27.13
N PHE A 599 23.00 19.73 -26.61
CA PHE A 599 23.06 20.94 -27.44
C PHE A 599 24.24 20.86 -28.43
N HIS A 600 25.42 20.62 -27.93
CA HIS A 600 26.62 20.50 -28.77
C HIS A 600 26.48 19.34 -29.76
N GLY A 601 26.03 18.16 -29.31
CA GLY A 601 25.87 17.01 -30.21
C GLY A 601 24.84 17.24 -31.30
N THR A 602 23.76 17.93 -31.04
CA THR A 602 22.75 18.26 -32.07
C THR A 602 23.20 19.36 -33.02
N GLN A 603 24.04 20.31 -32.57
CA GLN A 603 24.65 21.30 -33.45
C GLN A 603 25.60 20.62 -34.48
N ILE A 604 26.45 19.71 -34.01
CA ILE A 604 27.33 18.94 -34.90
C ILE A 604 26.50 18.16 -35.92
N LEU A 605 25.47 17.42 -35.46
CA LEU A 605 24.55 16.67 -36.34
C LEU A 605 23.98 17.58 -37.43
N LYS A 606 23.40 18.72 -37.06
CA LYS A 606 22.78 19.67 -38.02
C LYS A 606 23.81 20.20 -39.03
N ASN A 607 25.00 20.56 -38.59
CA ASN A 607 26.05 21.08 -39.48
C ASN A 607 26.54 20.00 -40.46
N THR A 608 26.70 18.74 -39.96
CA THR A 608 27.13 17.62 -40.80
C THR A 608 26.07 17.27 -41.83
N LEU A 609 24.78 17.24 -41.46
CA LEU A 609 23.66 17.02 -42.36
C LEU A 609 23.60 18.07 -43.47
N ARG A 610 23.84 19.36 -43.15
CA ARG A 610 23.88 20.47 -44.14
C ARG A 610 25.05 20.31 -45.08
N LYS A 611 26.25 20.05 -44.53
CA LYS A 611 27.46 19.89 -45.31
C LYS A 611 27.39 18.76 -46.34
N TRP A 612 26.74 17.65 -45.94
CA TRP A 612 26.59 16.48 -46.82
C TRP A 612 25.26 16.44 -47.57
N ASN A 613 24.48 17.53 -47.51
CA ASN A 613 23.16 17.63 -48.17
C ASN A 613 22.21 16.42 -47.87
N ILE A 614 22.25 15.93 -46.63
CA ILE A 614 21.40 14.83 -46.16
C ILE A 614 20.03 15.40 -45.83
N LYS A 615 18.98 14.88 -46.48
CA LYS A 615 17.61 15.41 -46.33
C LYS A 615 16.80 14.79 -45.20
N TYR A 616 17.11 13.56 -44.80
CA TYR A 616 16.44 12.98 -43.64
C TYR A 616 17.13 13.41 -42.35
N ILE A 617 16.36 13.42 -41.23
CA ILE A 617 16.88 13.79 -39.92
C ILE A 617 16.83 12.57 -39.02
N PRO A 618 17.98 12.03 -38.54
CA PRO A 618 18.00 10.96 -37.54
C PRO A 618 17.18 11.34 -36.30
N PHE A 619 16.53 10.35 -35.68
CA PHE A 619 15.79 10.56 -34.43
C PHE A 619 16.79 10.77 -33.29
N VAL A 620 16.62 11.85 -32.55
CA VAL A 620 17.46 12.15 -31.38
C VAL A 620 16.69 11.72 -30.12
N TYR A 621 17.22 10.72 -29.43
CA TYR A 621 16.66 10.27 -28.16
C TYR A 621 17.55 10.74 -27.01
N TYR A 622 16.96 11.37 -26.00
CA TYR A 622 17.66 11.76 -24.77
C TYR A 622 17.20 10.87 -23.62
N ASP A 623 18.10 10.02 -23.13
CA ASP A 623 17.83 9.13 -22.01
C ASP A 623 17.89 9.90 -20.70
N LEU A 624 16.76 10.49 -20.31
CA LEU A 624 16.65 11.37 -19.15
C LEU A 624 16.06 10.64 -17.92
N VAL A 625 16.08 9.30 -17.92
CA VAL A 625 15.48 8.45 -16.88
C VAL A 625 15.98 8.75 -15.46
N VAL A 626 17.16 9.34 -15.30
CA VAL A 626 17.73 9.72 -13.99
C VAL A 626 17.52 11.19 -13.69
N CYS A 627 17.98 12.08 -14.59
CA CYS A 627 18.08 13.51 -14.28
C CYS A 627 16.86 14.34 -14.66
N TRP A 628 15.74 13.75 -15.07
CA TRP A 628 14.53 14.50 -15.40
C TRP A 628 14.07 15.46 -14.28
N PRO A 629 14.22 15.17 -12.97
CA PRO A 629 13.73 16.07 -11.93
C PRO A 629 14.58 17.37 -11.81
N TRP A 630 15.82 17.40 -12.34
CA TRP A 630 16.61 18.65 -12.37
C TRP A 630 15.96 19.72 -13.25
N LEU A 631 15.06 19.34 -14.16
CA LEU A 631 14.26 20.30 -14.94
C LEU A 631 13.40 21.22 -14.06
N PHE A 632 13.07 20.79 -12.83
CA PHE A 632 12.36 21.66 -11.87
C PHE A 632 13.22 22.85 -11.37
N PHE A 633 14.54 22.83 -11.62
CA PHE A 633 15.41 23.95 -11.34
C PHE A 633 15.58 24.90 -12.54
N LYS A 634 14.94 24.66 -13.69
CA LYS A 634 15.08 25.48 -14.90
C LYS A 634 14.76 26.96 -14.64
N ASP A 635 13.70 27.24 -13.91
CA ASP A 635 13.24 28.57 -13.55
C ASP A 635 13.55 28.94 -12.09
N TYR A 636 14.49 28.23 -11.45
CA TYR A 636 14.91 28.52 -10.07
C TYR A 636 15.73 29.82 -10.04
N ASP A 637 15.42 30.69 -9.11
CA ASP A 637 16.21 31.89 -8.87
C ASP A 637 17.48 31.57 -8.07
N TYR A 638 18.57 31.39 -8.79
CA TYR A 638 19.88 31.05 -8.23
C TYR A 638 20.54 32.20 -7.45
N GLU A 639 20.07 33.45 -7.62
CA GLU A 639 20.61 34.61 -6.90
C GLU A 639 19.94 34.75 -5.53
N THR A 640 18.61 34.71 -5.47
CA THR A 640 17.90 34.76 -4.18
C THR A 640 18.00 33.45 -3.39
N ASN A 641 18.21 32.32 -4.10
CA ASN A 641 18.35 30.99 -3.47
C ASN A 641 17.37 30.76 -2.33
N LYS A 642 16.08 30.87 -2.59
CA LYS A 642 15.00 30.82 -1.58
C LYS A 642 14.97 29.55 -0.73
N LEU A 643 15.59 28.46 -1.18
CA LEU A 643 15.68 27.20 -0.45
C LEU A 643 16.94 27.09 0.41
N ASP A 644 17.75 28.14 0.49
CA ASP A 644 19.00 28.22 1.26
C ASP A 644 19.96 27.04 1.00
N ILE A 645 20.10 26.67 -0.27
CA ILE A 645 20.98 25.58 -0.70
C ILE A 645 22.43 26.06 -0.63
N LYS A 646 23.35 25.26 -0.06
CA LYS A 646 24.77 25.60 0.02
C LYS A 646 25.33 25.90 -1.36
N GLN A 647 26.17 26.95 -1.51
CA GLN A 647 26.64 27.44 -2.80
C GLN A 647 27.29 26.36 -3.65
N ILE A 648 28.15 25.50 -3.07
CA ILE A 648 28.82 24.42 -3.81
C ILE A 648 27.82 23.40 -4.39
N VAL A 649 26.73 23.12 -3.67
CA VAL A 649 25.65 22.25 -4.13
C VAL A 649 24.82 22.96 -5.19
N LEU A 650 24.50 24.24 -4.96
CA LEU A 650 23.74 25.07 -5.89
C LEU A 650 24.44 25.21 -7.24
N ASP A 651 25.77 25.41 -7.23
CA ASP A 651 26.57 25.48 -8.44
C ASP A 651 26.52 24.18 -9.24
N LYS A 652 26.57 23.04 -8.56
CA LYS A 652 26.43 21.73 -9.19
C LYS A 652 25.04 21.51 -9.77
N ILE A 653 23.99 21.88 -9.05
CA ILE A 653 22.59 21.84 -9.55
C ILE A 653 22.48 22.70 -10.80
N LYS A 654 22.98 23.93 -10.74
CA LYS A 654 22.99 24.89 -11.87
C LYS A 654 23.69 24.30 -13.09
N PHE A 655 24.87 23.69 -12.90
CA PHE A 655 25.63 23.06 -13.98
C PHE A 655 24.80 21.94 -14.65
N VAL A 656 24.26 21.01 -13.89
CA VAL A 656 23.47 19.89 -14.42
C VAL A 656 22.21 20.40 -15.12
N THR A 657 21.50 21.33 -14.48
CA THR A 657 20.29 21.93 -15.05
C THR A 657 20.56 22.60 -16.38
N LYS A 658 21.66 23.41 -16.47
CA LYS A 658 22.06 24.06 -17.71
C LYS A 658 22.42 23.07 -18.82
N THR A 659 22.99 21.93 -18.50
CA THR A 659 23.30 20.88 -19.46
C THR A 659 22.03 20.22 -20.01
N ILE A 660 21.09 19.90 -19.13
CA ILE A 660 19.87 19.17 -19.53
C ILE A 660 18.72 20.08 -20.02
N GLU A 661 18.74 21.39 -19.71
CA GLU A 661 17.67 22.31 -20.17
C GLU A 661 17.47 22.32 -21.67
N HIS A 662 18.51 21.94 -22.44
CA HIS A 662 18.45 21.78 -23.89
C HIS A 662 17.76 20.49 -24.36
N CYS A 663 17.16 19.71 -23.45
CA CYS A 663 16.41 18.47 -23.76
C CYS A 663 15.27 18.70 -24.77
N TYR A 664 14.79 19.94 -24.92
CA TYR A 664 13.81 20.31 -25.95
C TYR A 664 14.31 20.06 -27.40
N LEU A 665 15.62 19.87 -27.59
CA LEU A 665 16.22 19.51 -28.89
C LEU A 665 16.03 18.06 -29.26
N ALA A 666 15.74 17.19 -28.29
CA ALA A 666 15.44 15.79 -28.53
C ALA A 666 14.10 15.61 -29.27
N ASP A 667 13.96 14.50 -29.99
CA ASP A 667 12.72 14.05 -30.60
C ASP A 667 11.94 13.11 -29.65
N GLY A 668 12.65 12.38 -28.81
CA GLY A 668 12.07 11.51 -27.79
C GLY A 668 12.88 11.51 -26.49
N ILE A 669 12.18 11.31 -25.36
CA ILE A 669 12.77 11.31 -24.00
C ILE A 669 12.18 10.14 -23.22
N GLY A 670 13.02 9.45 -22.45
CA GLY A 670 12.63 8.49 -21.42
C GLY A 670 12.73 9.09 -20.02
N ILE A 671 11.72 8.82 -19.19
CA ILE A 671 11.64 9.28 -17.79
C ILE A 671 11.30 8.07 -16.91
N ASP A 672 12.04 7.89 -15.78
CA ASP A 672 11.70 6.87 -14.78
C ASP A 672 11.20 7.54 -13.49
N PHE A 673 9.91 7.35 -13.19
CA PHE A 673 9.35 7.79 -11.91
C PHE A 673 9.79 6.89 -10.75
N HIS A 674 10.16 5.64 -11.04
CA HIS A 674 10.63 4.69 -10.04
C HIS A 674 12.10 4.88 -9.63
N LYS A 675 12.82 5.82 -10.25
CA LYS A 675 14.17 6.26 -9.84
C LYS A 675 14.06 7.52 -8.98
N CYS A 676 14.41 8.68 -9.51
CA CYS A 676 14.35 9.95 -8.76
C CYS A 676 12.91 10.49 -8.59
N GLY A 677 11.87 9.70 -8.79
CA GLY A 677 10.46 10.11 -8.74
C GLY A 677 9.61 9.40 -7.68
N PHE A 678 10.17 8.61 -6.75
CA PHE A 678 9.48 7.98 -5.62
C PHE A 678 8.34 7.00 -5.95
N ALA A 679 8.15 6.61 -7.21
CA ALA A 679 7.13 5.65 -7.61
C ALA A 679 7.54 4.19 -7.32
N PRO A 680 6.59 3.28 -7.06
CA PRO A 680 6.87 1.85 -7.09
C PRO A 680 7.44 1.39 -8.45
N LEU A 681 8.31 0.38 -8.43
CA LEU A 681 8.77 -0.32 -9.64
C LEU A 681 7.61 -1.10 -10.28
N THR A 682 7.41 -1.07 -11.60
CA THR A 682 8.16 -0.33 -12.60
C THR A 682 7.30 0.81 -13.10
N ASN A 683 7.81 2.03 -13.16
CA ASN A 683 7.02 3.19 -13.57
C ASN A 683 7.89 4.10 -14.43
N SER A 684 7.71 4.05 -15.73
CA SER A 684 8.46 4.83 -16.72
C SER A 684 7.54 5.44 -17.76
N LEU A 685 7.95 6.53 -18.36
CA LEU A 685 7.21 7.26 -19.38
C LEU A 685 8.11 7.56 -20.57
N PHE A 686 7.72 7.09 -21.76
CA PHE A 686 8.26 7.55 -23.03
C PHE A 686 7.49 8.77 -23.50
N LEU A 687 8.21 9.82 -23.84
CA LEU A 687 7.68 11.06 -24.41
C LEU A 687 8.24 11.27 -25.80
N THR A 688 7.42 11.82 -26.71
CA THR A 688 7.86 12.24 -28.04
C THR A 688 7.37 13.65 -28.36
N LYS A 689 8.25 14.43 -28.99
CA LYS A 689 8.01 15.82 -29.39
C LYS A 689 6.87 15.96 -30.41
N ASN A 690 6.79 14.98 -31.32
CA ASN A 690 5.75 14.90 -32.34
C ASN A 690 4.95 13.62 -32.14
N ASP A 691 3.64 13.76 -32.02
CA ASP A 691 2.71 12.64 -31.85
C ASP A 691 2.80 11.60 -32.97
N GLU A 692 3.13 12.02 -34.19
CA GLU A 692 3.30 11.13 -35.34
C GLU A 692 4.40 10.08 -35.12
N ASP A 693 5.50 10.42 -34.46
CA ASP A 693 6.59 9.47 -34.21
C ASP A 693 6.15 8.33 -33.28
N LEU A 694 5.20 8.57 -32.36
CA LEU A 694 4.58 7.54 -31.57
C LEU A 694 3.55 6.73 -32.38
N PHE A 695 2.71 7.41 -33.15
CA PHE A 695 1.62 6.76 -33.89
C PHE A 695 2.08 5.84 -35.03
N PHE A 696 3.30 6.02 -35.51
CA PHE A 696 3.90 5.12 -36.49
C PHE A 696 4.65 3.92 -35.87
N MET A 697 4.49 3.66 -34.55
CA MET A 697 5.11 2.49 -33.90
C MET A 697 4.59 1.18 -34.46
N THR A 698 3.32 1.14 -34.81
CA THR A 698 2.66 0.00 -35.46
C THR A 698 2.22 0.39 -36.86
N ASP A 699 2.14 -0.58 -37.75
CA ASP A 699 1.73 -0.37 -39.15
C ASP A 699 0.19 -0.37 -39.27
N VAL A 700 -0.48 0.39 -38.41
CA VAL A 700 -1.95 0.47 -38.37
C VAL A 700 -2.41 1.80 -38.90
N SER A 701 -3.12 1.77 -40.03
CA SER A 701 -3.74 2.94 -40.65
C SER A 701 -5.07 3.30 -39.96
N VAL A 702 -5.01 4.07 -38.87
CA VAL A 702 -6.18 4.57 -38.16
C VAL A 702 -6.25 6.09 -38.19
N ASN A 703 -7.46 6.62 -38.46
CA ASN A 703 -7.69 8.06 -38.40
C ASN A 703 -7.25 8.65 -37.03
N LYS A 704 -6.50 9.74 -37.05
CA LYS A 704 -5.91 10.40 -35.87
C LYS A 704 -6.94 10.62 -34.75
N ALA A 705 -8.17 11.01 -35.08
CA ALA A 705 -9.23 11.28 -34.12
C ALA A 705 -9.79 10.01 -33.44
N LYS A 706 -9.49 8.83 -33.95
CA LYS A 706 -9.95 7.53 -33.45
C LYS A 706 -8.81 6.68 -32.87
N ARG A 707 -7.62 7.28 -32.67
CA ARG A 707 -6.47 6.55 -32.17
C ARG A 707 -6.58 6.34 -30.67
N GLU A 708 -6.54 5.10 -30.27
CA GLU A 708 -6.48 4.65 -28.89
C GLU A 708 -5.08 4.07 -28.57
N PRO A 709 -4.63 3.99 -27.32
CA PRO A 709 -3.30 3.49 -26.97
C PRO A 709 -2.93 2.15 -27.60
N TYR A 710 -3.85 1.20 -27.69
CA TYR A 710 -3.57 -0.11 -28.30
C TYR A 710 -3.15 -0.06 -29.78
N HIS A 711 -3.42 1.06 -30.48
CA HIS A 711 -3.00 1.22 -31.86
C HIS A 711 -1.51 1.57 -32.01
N TYR A 712 -0.84 2.05 -30.95
CA TYR A 712 0.53 2.54 -31.02
C TYR A 712 1.45 2.03 -29.90
N THR A 713 0.95 1.22 -28.97
CA THR A 713 1.76 0.65 -27.90
C THR A 713 2.31 -0.73 -28.27
N PHE A 714 3.51 -1.08 -27.76
CA PHE A 714 4.06 -2.42 -27.94
C PHE A 714 3.25 -3.50 -27.22
N CYS A 715 2.58 -3.13 -26.14
CA CYS A 715 1.71 -4.02 -25.35
C CYS A 715 0.29 -3.51 -25.43
N ASN A 716 -0.67 -4.35 -25.86
CA ASN A 716 -2.07 -3.98 -25.87
C ASN A 716 -2.60 -3.82 -24.43
N SER A 717 -2.34 -4.80 -23.56
CA SER A 717 -2.78 -4.75 -22.18
C SER A 717 -1.81 -3.93 -21.33
N ARG A 718 -2.31 -2.83 -20.75
CA ARG A 718 -1.57 -1.95 -19.84
C ARG A 718 -2.42 -1.68 -18.60
N GLY A 719 -1.84 -1.81 -17.42
CA GLY A 719 -2.45 -1.34 -16.17
C GLY A 719 -2.46 0.19 -16.09
N ALA A 720 -3.34 0.74 -15.26
CA ALA A 720 -3.41 2.19 -15.03
C ALA A 720 -2.68 2.62 -13.73
N THR A 721 -2.08 1.68 -13.01
CA THR A 721 -1.37 1.94 -11.74
C THR A 721 -0.18 2.86 -11.89
N ASP A 722 0.55 2.76 -13.00
CA ASP A 722 1.71 3.59 -13.29
C ASP A 722 1.29 5.04 -13.51
N ILE A 723 0.19 5.24 -14.24
CA ILE A 723 -0.37 6.56 -14.55
C ILE A 723 -0.75 7.28 -13.26
N ILE A 724 -1.57 6.63 -12.42
CA ILE A 724 -2.04 7.26 -11.19
C ILE A 724 -0.93 7.47 -10.18
N SER A 725 0.05 6.57 -10.12
CA SER A 725 1.22 6.71 -9.24
C SER A 725 2.04 7.94 -9.62
N ALA A 726 2.36 8.10 -10.90
CA ALA A 726 3.11 9.25 -11.40
C ALA A 726 2.34 10.56 -11.18
N TRP A 727 1.03 10.57 -11.44
CA TRP A 727 0.19 11.73 -11.19
C TRP A 727 0.17 12.14 -9.72
N ASN A 728 -0.03 11.16 -8.82
CA ASN A 728 -0.01 11.42 -7.38
C ASN A 728 1.32 12.02 -6.92
N ILE A 729 2.43 11.54 -7.45
CA ILE A 729 3.76 12.07 -7.11
C ILE A 729 3.91 13.50 -7.60
N LEU A 730 3.62 13.78 -8.85
CA LEU A 730 3.74 15.13 -9.40
C LEU A 730 2.89 16.14 -8.63
N GLN A 731 1.68 15.75 -8.20
CA GLN A 731 0.79 16.62 -7.45
C GLN A 731 1.13 16.73 -5.95
N SER A 732 1.60 15.65 -5.32
CA SER A 732 1.87 15.63 -3.89
C SER A 732 3.26 16.14 -3.52
N VAL A 733 4.26 15.92 -4.38
CA VAL A 733 5.64 16.39 -4.16
C VAL A 733 5.80 17.84 -4.64
N GLY A 734 5.30 18.13 -5.83
CA GLY A 734 5.40 19.45 -6.44
C GLY A 734 6.85 19.85 -6.76
N VAL A 735 7.01 21.03 -7.34
CA VAL A 735 8.32 21.57 -7.78
C VAL A 735 9.31 21.68 -6.62
N GLU A 736 8.92 22.32 -5.53
CA GLU A 736 9.81 22.54 -4.37
C GLU A 736 10.16 21.24 -3.64
N GLY A 737 9.27 20.26 -3.62
CA GLY A 737 9.58 18.95 -3.05
C GLY A 737 10.68 18.23 -3.83
N PHE A 738 10.64 18.24 -5.16
CA PHE A 738 11.72 17.69 -5.98
C PHE A 738 13.02 18.50 -5.84
N GLN A 739 12.94 19.83 -5.78
CA GLN A 739 14.10 20.69 -5.54
C GLN A 739 14.77 20.36 -4.19
N GLY A 740 14.00 20.24 -3.12
CA GLY A 740 14.49 19.85 -1.79
C GLY A 740 15.13 18.46 -1.78
N TYR A 741 14.52 17.50 -2.47
CA TYR A 741 15.08 16.16 -2.58
C TYR A 741 16.43 16.13 -3.28
N ILE A 742 16.54 16.80 -4.43
CA ILE A 742 17.79 16.91 -5.18
C ILE A 742 18.86 17.60 -4.34
N ALA A 743 18.52 18.72 -3.70
CA ALA A 743 19.46 19.45 -2.84
C ALA A 743 19.97 18.57 -1.70
N ASN A 744 19.11 17.77 -1.08
CA ASN A 744 19.52 16.82 -0.02
C ASN A 744 20.51 15.76 -0.54
N MET A 745 20.19 15.11 -1.66
CA MET A 745 21.08 14.08 -2.24
C MET A 745 22.47 14.64 -2.57
N LEU A 746 22.50 15.82 -3.21
CA LEU A 746 23.77 16.45 -3.59
C LEU A 746 24.55 16.94 -2.36
N THR A 747 23.88 17.42 -1.34
CA THR A 747 24.52 17.80 -0.07
C THR A 747 25.20 16.61 0.59
N VAL A 748 24.51 15.47 0.65
CA VAL A 748 25.08 14.23 1.21
C VAL A 748 26.25 13.74 0.38
N ALA A 749 26.13 13.70 -0.94
CA ALA A 749 27.23 13.30 -1.84
C ALA A 749 28.45 14.23 -1.71
N ASN A 750 28.23 15.54 -1.60
CA ASN A 750 29.30 16.50 -1.35
C ASN A 750 29.99 16.25 -0.01
N ASN A 751 29.26 15.93 1.04
CA ASN A 751 29.87 15.56 2.34
C ASN A 751 30.70 14.28 2.24
N PHE A 752 30.22 13.27 1.51
CA PHE A 752 30.99 12.06 1.25
C PHE A 752 32.31 12.40 0.50
N ALA A 753 32.23 13.15 -0.58
CA ALA A 753 33.41 13.54 -1.37
C ALA A 753 34.41 14.33 -0.52
N ALA A 754 33.97 15.22 0.36
CA ALA A 754 34.82 16.03 1.21
C ALA A 754 35.50 15.26 2.36
N LEU A 755 34.88 14.20 2.85
CA LEU A 755 35.31 13.51 4.07
C LEU A 755 36.02 12.17 3.79
N MET A 756 35.71 11.47 2.70
CA MET A 756 36.28 10.16 2.37
C MET A 756 37.80 10.16 2.20
N PRO A 757 38.45 11.23 1.66
CA PRO A 757 39.92 11.30 1.60
C PRO A 757 40.64 11.19 2.95
N LYS A 758 39.97 11.52 4.07
CA LYS A 758 40.53 11.35 5.42
C LYS A 758 40.74 9.88 5.82
N PHE A 759 40.16 8.97 5.05
CA PHE A 759 40.20 7.52 5.28
C PHE A 759 40.87 6.77 4.12
N ASP A 760 41.79 7.43 3.44
CA ASP A 760 42.61 6.88 2.32
C ASP A 760 41.73 6.36 1.16
N PHE A 761 40.64 7.07 0.85
CA PHE A 761 39.92 6.94 -0.40
C PHE A 761 40.32 8.08 -1.36
N GLU A 762 40.54 7.73 -2.61
CA GLU A 762 40.61 8.68 -3.72
C GLU A 762 39.19 8.92 -4.24
N VAL A 763 38.75 10.17 -4.31
CA VAL A 763 37.49 10.56 -4.89
C VAL A 763 37.69 10.82 -6.37
N ILE A 764 37.00 10.07 -7.22
CA ILE A 764 37.03 10.30 -8.66
C ILE A 764 35.99 11.37 -8.98
N ASP A 765 36.46 12.63 -9.05
CA ASP A 765 35.60 13.75 -9.42
C ASP A 765 35.61 13.96 -10.94
N THR A 766 34.51 13.61 -11.57
CA THR A 766 34.23 13.94 -12.96
C THR A 766 33.34 15.16 -13.02
N LEU A 767 33.80 16.23 -13.64
CA LEU A 767 33.11 17.54 -13.71
C LEU A 767 31.63 17.46 -14.19
N ASN A 768 31.33 16.46 -15.01
CA ASN A 768 30.07 16.33 -15.72
C ASN A 768 29.06 15.33 -15.09
N THR A 769 29.26 14.92 -13.82
CA THR A 769 28.32 14.02 -13.14
C THR A 769 27.01 14.71 -12.75
N TYR A 770 25.95 13.95 -12.57
CA TYR A 770 24.66 14.48 -12.11
C TYR A 770 24.65 14.91 -10.61
N GLY A 771 25.73 14.71 -9.90
CA GLY A 771 26.05 15.35 -8.61
C GLY A 771 25.65 14.58 -7.36
N PHE A 772 24.78 13.59 -7.39
CA PHE A 772 24.40 12.81 -6.19
C PHE A 772 25.17 11.49 -6.04
N SER A 773 26.09 11.16 -6.92
CA SER A 773 26.96 9.99 -6.77
C SER A 773 28.33 10.40 -6.25
N THR A 774 28.89 9.58 -5.37
CA THR A 774 30.30 9.70 -4.97
C THR A 774 31.04 8.44 -5.43
N ILE A 775 32.03 8.62 -6.33
CA ILE A 775 32.81 7.53 -6.88
C ILE A 775 34.15 7.50 -6.15
N LEU A 776 34.45 6.35 -5.55
CA LEU A 776 35.61 6.15 -4.70
C LEU A 776 36.51 5.04 -5.23
N TRP A 777 37.81 5.25 -5.10
CA TRP A 777 38.81 4.23 -5.25
C TRP A 777 39.69 4.16 -3.99
N ALA A 778 40.25 3.00 -3.70
CA ALA A 778 41.20 2.82 -2.61
C ALA A 778 42.25 1.80 -3.01
N SER A 779 43.52 2.06 -2.66
CA SER A 779 44.62 1.14 -2.88
C SER A 779 44.70 0.05 -1.83
N ILE A 780 45.24 -1.10 -2.22
CA ILE A 780 45.82 -2.03 -1.27
C ILE A 780 46.78 -1.26 -0.36
N PRO A 781 46.75 -1.42 0.97
CA PRO A 781 47.56 -0.66 1.90
C PRO A 781 49.06 -0.63 1.52
N GLN A 782 49.63 0.55 1.43
CA GLN A 782 51.05 0.80 1.14
C GLN A 782 51.55 0.33 -0.24
N LYS A 783 50.64 -0.02 -1.17
CA LYS A 783 51.03 -0.57 -2.48
C LYS A 783 51.06 0.51 -3.56
N HIS A 784 50.10 1.41 -3.58
CA HIS A 784 49.97 2.50 -4.56
C HIS A 784 49.49 3.76 -3.86
N HIS A 785 50.00 4.93 -4.36
CA HIS A 785 49.59 6.24 -3.83
C HIS A 785 48.26 6.75 -4.46
N ASN A 786 47.99 6.34 -5.70
CA ASN A 786 46.81 6.77 -6.46
C ASN A 786 46.47 5.74 -7.55
N ILE A 787 45.33 6.00 -8.22
CA ILE A 787 44.81 5.15 -9.29
C ILE A 787 45.74 5.05 -10.50
N ILE A 788 46.43 6.14 -10.86
CA ILE A 788 47.35 6.18 -12.03
C ILE A 788 48.52 5.27 -11.78
N GLU A 789 49.16 5.35 -10.62
CA GLU A 789 50.29 4.46 -10.26
C GLU A 789 49.88 2.98 -10.28
N CYS A 790 48.65 2.64 -9.82
CA CYS A 790 48.13 1.28 -9.90
C CYS A 790 48.03 0.80 -11.36
N ILE A 791 47.58 1.66 -12.27
CA ILE A 791 47.44 1.37 -13.70
C ILE A 791 48.82 1.21 -14.35
N GLU A 792 49.77 2.10 -14.07
CA GLU A 792 51.15 2.07 -14.60
C GLU A 792 51.91 0.80 -14.19
N ASN A 793 51.57 0.22 -13.01
CA ASN A 793 52.11 -1.06 -12.54
C ASN A 793 51.51 -2.28 -13.26
N GLY A 794 50.58 -2.07 -14.20
CA GLY A 794 50.12 -3.08 -15.15
C GLY A 794 48.92 -3.91 -14.68
N ASN A 795 48.47 -4.79 -15.56
CA ASN A 795 47.21 -5.52 -15.42
C ASN A 795 47.12 -6.36 -14.14
N GLU A 796 48.20 -6.95 -13.67
CA GLU A 796 48.16 -7.73 -12.43
C GLU A 796 47.94 -6.84 -11.20
N SER A 797 48.50 -5.63 -11.19
CA SER A 797 48.25 -4.66 -10.14
C SER A 797 46.77 -4.24 -10.10
N ILE A 798 46.20 -3.96 -11.26
CA ILE A 798 44.76 -3.64 -11.40
C ILE A 798 43.91 -4.81 -10.88
N ARG A 799 44.18 -6.02 -11.34
CA ARG A 799 43.43 -7.23 -10.94
C ARG A 799 43.42 -7.43 -9.42
N LEU A 800 44.56 -7.33 -8.79
CA LEU A 800 44.69 -7.47 -7.33
C LEU A 800 43.98 -6.35 -6.59
N ASN A 801 44.05 -5.13 -7.07
CA ASN A 801 43.37 -4.00 -6.45
C ASN A 801 41.83 -4.06 -6.64
N ASP A 802 41.36 -4.50 -7.79
CA ASP A 802 39.94 -4.72 -8.05
C ASP A 802 39.39 -5.82 -7.11
N GLN A 803 40.14 -6.87 -6.86
CA GLN A 803 39.82 -7.92 -5.91
C GLN A 803 39.79 -7.38 -4.46
N TYR A 804 40.74 -6.54 -4.08
CA TYR A 804 40.76 -5.87 -2.79
C TYR A 804 39.51 -5.01 -2.59
N LEU A 805 39.12 -4.22 -3.58
CA LEU A 805 37.92 -3.37 -3.52
C LEU A 805 36.62 -4.19 -3.44
N PHE A 806 36.56 -5.31 -4.16
CA PHE A 806 35.42 -6.23 -4.06
C PHE A 806 35.24 -6.74 -2.63
N TYR A 807 36.27 -7.27 -2.03
CA TYR A 807 36.22 -7.79 -0.67
C TYR A 807 36.00 -6.69 0.39
N LEU A 808 36.47 -5.47 0.15
CA LEU A 808 36.17 -4.33 1.00
C LEU A 808 34.65 -4.06 0.99
N THR A 809 34.01 -4.10 -0.17
CA THR A 809 32.55 -3.90 -0.23
C THR A 809 31.77 -5.00 0.48
N GLU A 810 32.22 -6.25 0.38
CA GLU A 810 31.66 -7.38 1.13
C GLU A 810 31.85 -7.21 2.65
N TYR A 811 33.04 -6.71 3.05
CA TYR A 811 33.32 -6.45 4.45
C TYR A 811 32.44 -5.33 5.04
N LEU A 812 32.16 -4.29 4.27
CA LEU A 812 31.28 -3.18 4.67
C LEU A 812 29.85 -3.64 4.94
N LYS A 813 29.34 -4.61 4.20
CA LYS A 813 27.96 -5.13 4.37
C LYS A 813 27.87 -6.31 5.33
N LYS A 814 28.99 -6.88 5.80
CA LYS A 814 29.02 -8.11 6.62
C LYS A 814 28.18 -8.04 7.89
N ASP A 815 28.10 -6.89 8.53
CA ASP A 815 27.22 -6.68 9.66
C ASP A 815 25.83 -6.33 9.19
N VAL A 816 24.94 -7.32 9.08
CA VAL A 816 23.56 -7.16 8.60
C VAL A 816 22.76 -6.12 9.40
N GLN A 817 23.09 -5.92 10.68
CA GLN A 817 22.38 -4.99 11.56
C GLN A 817 22.89 -3.55 11.45
N GLN A 818 24.16 -3.34 11.14
CA GLN A 818 24.80 -2.02 11.13
C GLN A 818 25.65 -1.79 9.87
N GLY A 819 25.71 -2.75 8.96
CA GLY A 819 26.52 -2.68 7.76
C GLY A 819 26.08 -1.58 6.80
N ILE A 820 26.93 -1.31 5.83
CA ILE A 820 26.65 -0.36 4.74
C ILE A 820 26.73 -1.11 3.42
N PHE A 821 25.67 -0.99 2.62
CA PHE A 821 25.64 -1.60 1.31
C PHE A 821 25.96 -0.56 0.24
N VAL A 822 27.15 -0.69 -0.35
CA VAL A 822 27.67 0.18 -1.39
C VAL A 822 27.74 -0.57 -2.72
N ARG A 823 27.82 0.15 -3.81
CA ARG A 823 27.91 -0.46 -5.14
C ARG A 823 29.37 -0.71 -5.53
N TYR A 824 29.74 -1.96 -5.77
CA TYR A 824 30.95 -2.32 -6.48
C TYR A 824 30.71 -2.23 -7.99
N LEU A 825 31.55 -1.49 -8.71
CA LEU A 825 31.45 -1.31 -10.16
C LEU A 825 32.75 -1.77 -10.81
N PRO A 826 32.81 -2.96 -11.44
CA PRO A 826 34.04 -3.59 -11.87
C PRO A 826 34.63 -3.05 -13.20
N ASN A 827 33.84 -2.34 -13.99
CA ASN A 827 34.19 -1.96 -15.35
C ASN A 827 34.14 -0.44 -15.57
N TYR A 828 34.54 0.33 -14.55
CA TYR A 828 34.69 1.77 -14.69
C TYR A 828 35.87 2.05 -15.65
N ILE A 829 35.67 2.93 -16.61
CA ILE A 829 36.73 3.35 -17.53
C ILE A 829 37.42 4.53 -16.88
N GLU A 830 38.68 4.33 -16.43
CA GLU A 830 39.54 5.44 -16.07
C GLU A 830 39.91 6.17 -17.36
N VAL A 831 39.46 7.43 -17.46
CA VAL A 831 39.34 8.10 -18.75
C VAL A 831 40.68 8.58 -19.32
N SER A 832 41.64 8.92 -18.47
CA SER A 832 42.98 9.38 -18.92
C SER A 832 43.81 8.24 -19.50
N SER A 833 43.78 7.09 -18.86
CA SER A 833 44.53 5.88 -19.29
C SER A 833 43.70 4.95 -20.18
N ARG A 834 42.38 5.12 -20.21
CA ARG A 834 41.41 4.21 -20.86
C ARG A 834 41.43 2.78 -20.32
N CYS A 835 42.01 2.56 -19.15
CA CYS A 835 41.96 1.28 -18.48
C CYS A 835 40.64 1.03 -17.81
N ARG A 836 40.23 -0.24 -17.75
CA ARG A 836 39.04 -0.66 -16.96
C ARG A 836 39.49 -1.08 -15.57
N ILE A 837 38.88 -0.50 -14.56
CA ILE A 837 39.20 -0.69 -13.15
C ILE A 837 37.92 -0.85 -12.35
N ALA A 838 38.02 -1.40 -11.16
CA ALA A 838 36.91 -1.38 -10.22
C ALA A 838 36.87 -0.09 -9.39
N VAL A 839 35.66 0.36 -9.06
CA VAL A 839 35.40 1.49 -8.16
C VAL A 839 34.25 1.19 -7.24
N ILE A 840 34.14 1.95 -6.16
CA ILE A 840 32.99 1.95 -5.25
C ILE A 840 32.13 3.17 -5.55
N VAL A 841 30.81 3.00 -5.67
CA VAL A 841 29.88 4.10 -5.89
C VAL A 841 28.88 4.19 -4.74
N LEU A 842 28.73 5.37 -4.18
CA LEU A 842 27.77 5.70 -3.13
C LEU A 842 26.62 6.50 -3.74
N LEU A 843 25.39 6.05 -3.52
CA LEU A 843 24.16 6.63 -4.06
C LEU A 843 23.16 6.93 -2.93
N PRO A 844 23.12 8.16 -2.39
CA PRO A 844 22.26 8.55 -1.25
C PRO A 844 20.84 8.84 -1.67
N MET A 845 20.06 7.81 -2.00
CA MET A 845 18.72 7.95 -2.57
C MET A 845 17.60 8.18 -1.55
N THR A 846 17.84 7.94 -0.26
CA THR A 846 16.79 8.06 0.76
C THR A 846 16.80 9.42 1.46
N LEU A 847 15.62 10.01 1.72
CA LEU A 847 15.47 11.21 2.55
C LEU A 847 15.80 10.97 4.04
N ASN A 848 15.88 9.71 4.48
CA ASN A 848 16.33 9.37 5.82
C ASN A 848 17.85 9.57 6.01
N LEU A 849 18.57 9.74 4.92
CA LEU A 849 19.98 10.17 4.90
C LEU A 849 20.04 11.65 4.52
N ASN A 850 20.65 12.44 5.37
CA ASN A 850 20.76 13.89 5.24
C ASN A 850 22.14 14.39 5.72
N GLU A 851 22.35 15.70 5.65
CA GLU A 851 23.59 16.32 6.06
C GLU A 851 23.98 15.95 7.50
N CYS A 852 23.01 15.98 8.44
CA CYS A 852 23.28 15.77 9.87
C CYS A 852 23.74 14.35 10.21
N ASN A 853 23.38 13.33 9.42
CA ASN A 853 23.74 11.94 9.70
C ASN A 853 24.72 11.33 8.70
N SER A 854 25.03 12.01 7.61
CA SER A 854 25.98 11.54 6.58
C SER A 854 27.40 11.30 7.12
N TYR A 855 27.86 12.12 8.08
CA TYR A 855 29.17 11.93 8.70
C TYR A 855 29.31 10.59 9.42
N LYS A 856 28.24 10.06 10.02
CA LYS A 856 28.24 8.75 10.69
C LYS A 856 28.50 7.61 9.70
N ILE A 857 27.95 7.73 8.49
CA ILE A 857 28.20 6.80 7.39
C ILE A 857 29.67 6.83 6.99
N VAL A 858 30.25 8.02 6.84
CA VAL A 858 31.67 8.18 6.49
C VAL A 858 32.58 7.61 7.59
N GLU A 859 32.30 7.93 8.85
CA GLU A 859 33.07 7.40 9.99
C GLU A 859 33.02 5.88 10.05
N TYR A 860 31.84 5.30 9.82
CA TYR A 860 31.67 3.85 9.81
C TYR A 860 32.47 3.21 8.64
N ILE A 861 32.34 3.73 7.42
CA ILE A 861 33.13 3.25 6.26
C ILE A 861 34.63 3.34 6.56
N GLY A 862 35.10 4.50 7.07
CA GLY A 862 36.48 4.71 7.41
C GLY A 862 37.02 3.77 8.48
N LYS A 863 36.21 3.54 9.54
CA LYS A 863 36.56 2.58 10.59
C LYS A 863 36.65 1.16 10.02
N LYS A 864 35.65 0.73 9.26
CA LYS A 864 35.63 -0.60 8.65
C LYS A 864 36.73 -0.83 7.62
N LYS A 865 37.06 0.19 6.85
CA LYS A 865 38.23 0.12 5.96
C LYS A 865 39.52 -0.14 6.74
N LYS A 866 39.77 0.63 7.82
CA LYS A 866 40.97 0.41 8.66
C LYS A 866 40.99 -1.00 9.29
N GLU A 867 39.86 -1.50 9.76
CA GLU A 867 39.75 -2.87 10.26
C GLU A 867 40.10 -3.89 9.17
N TYR A 868 39.52 -3.72 7.98
CA TYR A 868 39.78 -4.57 6.83
C TYR A 868 41.22 -4.51 6.36
N ASP A 869 41.88 -3.32 6.30
CA ASP A 869 43.29 -3.14 5.92
C ASP A 869 44.22 -3.93 6.84
N LEU A 870 43.96 -3.92 8.16
CA LEU A 870 44.70 -4.70 9.16
C LEU A 870 44.51 -6.22 8.97
N GLU A 871 43.31 -6.66 8.65
CA GLU A 871 43.05 -8.08 8.36
C GLU A 871 43.72 -8.51 7.06
N TYR A 872 43.64 -7.69 6.00
CA TYR A 872 44.28 -7.94 4.71
C TYR A 872 45.80 -8.04 4.79
N GLN A 873 46.44 -7.15 5.56
CA GLN A 873 47.87 -7.21 5.80
C GLN A 873 48.32 -8.48 6.50
N LYS A 874 47.54 -9.03 7.41
CA LYS A 874 47.82 -10.29 8.10
C LYS A 874 47.60 -11.52 7.22
N ASN A 875 46.68 -11.48 6.31
CA ASN A 875 46.34 -12.55 5.42
C ASN A 875 45.92 -12.02 4.02
N PRO A 876 46.87 -11.74 3.13
CA PRO A 876 46.60 -11.26 1.77
C PRO A 876 45.75 -12.24 0.90
N ASN A 877 45.64 -13.49 1.31
CA ASN A 877 44.85 -14.54 0.65
C ASN A 877 43.47 -14.71 1.30
N LEU A 878 42.97 -13.73 2.02
CA LEU A 878 41.58 -13.69 2.50
C LEU A 878 40.61 -13.87 1.34
N SER A 879 40.31 -15.13 1.03
CA SER A 879 39.15 -15.50 0.18
C SER A 879 37.95 -15.58 1.07
N PHE A 880 37.09 -14.59 1.02
CA PHE A 880 35.70 -14.79 1.37
C PHE A 880 35.11 -15.70 0.29
N ASP A 881 34.35 -16.72 0.66
CA ASP A 881 33.85 -17.76 -0.23
C ASP A 881 33.39 -17.19 -1.58
N LYS A 882 34.11 -17.61 -2.63
CA LYS A 882 33.82 -17.47 -4.05
C LYS A 882 33.56 -16.04 -4.58
N MET A 883 34.58 -15.44 -5.18
CA MET A 883 34.30 -14.57 -6.34
C MET A 883 33.43 -15.37 -7.31
N PRO A 884 32.29 -14.82 -7.76
CA PRO A 884 31.62 -15.39 -8.92
C PRO A 884 32.65 -15.40 -10.07
N ASP A 885 32.83 -16.52 -10.76
CA ASP A 885 33.73 -16.62 -11.93
C ASP A 885 33.37 -15.65 -13.05
N GLU A 886 32.19 -15.04 -12.95
CA GLU A 886 31.74 -13.89 -13.73
C GLU A 886 31.03 -12.88 -12.80
N VAL A 887 31.67 -11.74 -12.56
CA VAL A 887 30.96 -10.55 -12.08
C VAL A 887 29.88 -10.26 -13.13
N PRO A 888 28.59 -10.10 -12.78
CA PRO A 888 27.56 -9.78 -13.75
C PRO A 888 27.96 -8.54 -14.55
N LYS A 889 28.16 -8.74 -15.86
CA LYS A 889 28.56 -7.68 -16.80
C LYS A 889 27.48 -6.61 -16.89
#